data_a25076117d2e31e0d9414b8d68721c06
#
_entry.id   a25076117d2e31e0d9414b8d68721c06
#
_cell.length_a   1.000
_cell.length_b   1.000
_cell.length_c   1.000
_cell.angle_alpha   90.00
_cell.angle_beta   90.00
_cell.angle_gamma   90.00
#
_symmetry.space_group_name_H-M   'P 1'
#
loop_
_entity.id
_entity.type
_entity.pdbx_description
1 polymer ?
#
loop_
_entity_poly.entity_id
_entity_poly.type
_entity_poly.pdbx_seq_one_letter_code
_entity_poly.pdbx_strand_id
1 'polypeptide(L)'
;MLRLLCALVALLVAMPAAAASTAVAPPIPFKMRTLPNGLQLITSLDRTTPNVTVQVWYGVGSKDDPRGRSGFAHLFEHMMFKATRNLPAESFDRMTEDVGGFNNASTWDDFTNYYEVVPANHLQRLIWAEAERMGSLVVDAANFASERDVVKEELRQRVLAQPYGRLFTLYAPEATYKVHPYHRPGIGSIADLDAATLDDVRAFHRDYYRPDNAALIVVGNFDEAELNAWVDRDFGALKPPARSIRRVTIAEPPRRGPGVFDGYGPNVPLPALAITWLGPSAASPDAPALKVLDAILSSGKSSRLYDSLVYDKRIASEVFSNADLPQQPGNFMVGAIMASGHDLAEGERALLAEVARLRAVPPSAAELDEAKNELVAGKLRERETIDGRGFALGYALRIQGDPAKANTELADLQAVSARDVQRVAQKYLDPNLRMTIRYRAESARPKSARPEAEPPPPKTVAAYKGPISTLAPPQTRRPPPPVGKPMPASLPKPAERTLANGLRVIVARSSDLPLVTADLTVKTGAWADPPKLGGAASMTAAMLTEGTTSRSAQQIARETETLGATLSTGASLEASSVTLNVMTDKLDAGVAIMADVARNPAFKPEELERQRQLALDALQVAYQEPGQIAGFTVAPVVFAGTPFGHAAGGTPDSIPRLKTDDLAALHRAWFRPDNAVLVLTGDITPEQGFAVAERAFGDWPRPASPPPPAPTVTPGPTARTLAIDLPGTGQASVNVVKPAIARADPDYYVGLVTNSVLGGGYSARLNQEIRIKRGLSYGASSRLSANRTTGAFRAAAQTKNESAPQVLELIAQQMTGLAMSPPAAAELAARKSVLVGGYGRELATSGGLADILGDLAVYEVPLDEIGRYTDRVEAVTGDQVQAFAARALDPGQASVVVVGDAKAFAPALKAARPNLEVIPAAALDLDSPTLRKPGN
;
A
#
# COMPACT_ATOMS: atom_id res chain seq x y z
N MET A 1 16.31 -73.49 -6.07
CA MET A 1 17.03 -72.22 -6.12
C MET A 1 16.35 -71.11 -6.95
N LEU A 2 15.38 -71.43 -7.80
CA LEU A 2 14.73 -70.40 -8.63
C LEU A 2 13.49 -69.74 -8.02
N ARG A 3 12.99 -70.20 -6.85
CA ARG A 3 11.87 -69.62 -6.11
C ARG A 3 12.26 -68.65 -4.99
N LEU A 4 13.56 -68.57 -4.64
CA LEU A 4 14.09 -67.60 -3.66
C LEU A 4 14.59 -66.29 -4.32
N LEU A 5 14.89 -66.28 -5.63
CA LEU A 5 15.33 -65.07 -6.34
C LEU A 5 14.18 -64.16 -6.74
N CYS A 6 12.95 -64.70 -6.91
CA CYS A 6 11.79 -63.88 -7.20
C CYS A 6 11.20 -63.16 -5.99
N ALA A 7 11.49 -63.60 -4.79
CA ALA A 7 11.05 -62.94 -3.53
C ALA A 7 11.95 -61.78 -3.12
N LEU A 8 13.22 -61.70 -3.56
CA LEU A 8 14.12 -60.59 -3.28
C LEU A 8 14.01 -59.40 -4.27
N VAL A 9 13.45 -59.64 -5.48
CA VAL A 9 13.23 -58.57 -6.47
C VAL A 9 11.90 -57.85 -6.23
N ALA A 10 10.93 -58.47 -5.53
CA ALA A 10 9.65 -57.84 -5.18
C ALA A 10 9.73 -56.94 -3.91
N LEU A 11 10.83 -56.98 -3.16
CA LEU A 11 10.99 -56.11 -1.96
C LEU A 11 11.78 -54.82 -2.22
N LEU A 12 12.20 -54.54 -3.46
CA LEU A 12 12.98 -53.34 -3.83
C LEU A 12 12.17 -52.31 -4.64
N VAL A 13 10.86 -52.43 -4.76
CA VAL A 13 10.03 -51.49 -5.53
C VAL A 13 8.89 -50.88 -4.67
N ALA A 14 8.93 -51.01 -3.38
CA ALA A 14 8.00 -50.28 -2.49
C ALA A 14 8.79 -49.35 -1.56
N MET A 15 9.51 -48.35 -2.13
CA MET A 15 9.70 -47.12 -1.41
C MET A 15 8.36 -46.37 -1.47
N PRO A 16 7.72 -46.09 -0.34
CA PRO A 16 6.65 -45.10 -0.36
C PRO A 16 7.26 -43.81 -0.89
N ALA A 17 6.70 -43.29 -1.98
CA ALA A 17 6.88 -41.88 -2.31
C ALA A 17 6.54 -41.13 -1.02
N ALA A 18 7.55 -40.57 -0.36
CA ALA A 18 7.32 -39.63 0.69
C ALA A 18 6.45 -38.52 0.04
N ALA A 19 5.17 -38.50 0.37
CA ALA A 19 4.33 -37.37 0.08
C ALA A 19 5.10 -36.18 0.65
N ALA A 20 5.54 -35.31 -0.24
CA ALA A 20 6.09 -34.03 0.17
C ALA A 20 5.03 -33.41 1.07
N SER A 21 5.33 -33.33 2.35
CA SER A 21 4.52 -32.59 3.30
C SER A 21 4.57 -31.15 2.80
N THR A 22 3.53 -30.73 2.11
CA THR A 22 3.32 -29.30 1.85
C THR A 22 3.31 -28.67 3.23
N ALA A 23 4.24 -27.77 3.49
CA ALA A 23 4.32 -27.04 4.75
C ALA A 23 3.03 -26.24 4.88
N VAL A 24 2.07 -26.79 5.62
CA VAL A 24 0.81 -26.12 5.90
C VAL A 24 1.13 -25.04 6.92
N ALA A 25 0.71 -23.79 6.64
CA ALA A 25 0.82 -22.71 7.60
C ALA A 25 0.25 -23.16 8.95
N PRO A 26 0.94 -22.88 10.05
CA PRO A 26 0.36 -23.14 11.36
C PRO A 26 -0.98 -22.40 11.49
N PRO A 27 -2.01 -23.02 12.05
CA PRO A 27 -3.28 -22.36 12.26
C PRO A 27 -3.11 -21.19 13.23
N ILE A 28 -3.87 -20.10 13.01
CA ILE A 28 -3.95 -19.00 13.96
C ILE A 28 -4.67 -19.54 15.22
N PRO A 29 -3.99 -19.70 16.37
CA PRO A 29 -4.66 -20.14 17.59
C PRO A 29 -5.55 -19.01 18.11
N PHE A 30 -6.81 -19.26 18.43
CA PHE A 30 -7.68 -18.26 19.00
C PHE A 30 -8.69 -18.85 20.00
N LYS A 31 -9.18 -17.99 20.89
CA LYS A 31 -10.34 -18.26 21.75
C LYS A 31 -11.42 -17.26 21.44
N MET A 32 -12.69 -17.68 21.58
CA MET A 32 -13.83 -16.80 21.38
C MET A 32 -14.83 -16.95 22.52
N ARG A 33 -15.36 -15.82 23.00
CA ARG A 33 -16.50 -15.76 23.90
C ARG A 33 -17.44 -14.62 23.53
N THR A 34 -18.70 -14.73 23.91
CA THR A 34 -19.69 -13.67 23.75
C THR A 34 -20.09 -13.12 25.12
N LEU A 35 -20.05 -11.80 25.29
CA LEU A 35 -20.47 -11.12 26.51
C LEU A 35 -21.99 -11.12 26.60
N PRO A 36 -22.58 -10.93 27.81
CA PRO A 36 -24.05 -10.88 28.00
C PRO A 36 -24.76 -9.79 27.18
N ASN A 37 -24.05 -8.73 26.79
CA ASN A 37 -24.56 -7.65 25.93
C ASN A 37 -24.40 -7.93 24.42
N GLY A 38 -23.91 -9.10 24.03
CA GLY A 38 -23.79 -9.55 22.66
C GLY A 38 -22.42 -9.25 21.97
N LEU A 39 -21.50 -8.53 22.62
CA LEU A 39 -20.15 -8.33 22.09
C LEU A 39 -19.40 -9.66 21.98
N GLN A 40 -18.83 -9.92 20.83
CA GLN A 40 -17.96 -11.07 20.58
C GLN A 40 -16.51 -10.68 20.86
N LEU A 41 -15.83 -11.41 21.74
CA LEU A 41 -14.40 -11.26 22.01
C LEU A 41 -13.63 -12.42 21.40
N ILE A 42 -12.66 -12.12 20.53
CA ILE A 42 -11.72 -13.09 19.98
C ILE A 42 -10.32 -12.70 20.45
N THR A 43 -9.57 -13.68 20.97
CA THR A 43 -8.21 -13.47 21.46
C THR A 43 -7.25 -14.47 20.84
N SER A 44 -6.06 -14.00 20.43
CA SER A 44 -4.96 -14.83 19.94
C SER A 44 -3.66 -14.40 20.62
N LEU A 45 -3.16 -15.24 21.52
CA LEU A 45 -1.96 -14.93 22.31
C LEU A 45 -0.70 -15.21 21.51
N ASP A 46 0.18 -14.19 21.40
CA ASP A 46 1.52 -14.30 20.83
C ASP A 46 2.53 -13.61 21.74
N ARG A 47 3.40 -14.39 22.38
CA ARG A 47 4.43 -13.90 23.32
C ARG A 47 5.76 -13.57 22.64
N THR A 48 5.87 -13.77 21.34
CA THR A 48 7.12 -13.51 20.59
C THR A 48 7.30 -12.04 20.27
N THR A 49 6.23 -11.25 20.33
CA THR A 49 6.21 -9.80 20.06
C THR A 49 6.02 -9.00 21.36
N PRO A 50 6.62 -7.79 21.48
CA PRO A 50 6.32 -6.86 22.57
C PRO A 50 5.04 -6.06 22.33
N ASN A 51 4.37 -6.25 21.18
CA ASN A 51 3.23 -5.49 20.72
C ASN A 51 1.91 -6.27 20.88
N VAL A 52 0.82 -5.54 20.77
CA VAL A 52 -0.53 -6.05 20.69
C VAL A 52 -1.34 -5.27 19.67
N THR A 53 -2.18 -5.95 18.88
CA THR A 53 -3.22 -5.30 18.08
C THR A 53 -4.57 -5.42 18.78
N VAL A 54 -5.34 -4.35 18.71
CA VAL A 54 -6.75 -4.30 19.11
C VAL A 54 -7.54 -3.90 17.87
N GLN A 55 -8.55 -4.70 17.55
CA GLN A 55 -9.42 -4.42 16.40
C GLN A 55 -10.88 -4.49 16.83
N VAL A 56 -11.67 -3.49 16.44
CA VAL A 56 -13.12 -3.50 16.64
C VAL A 56 -13.82 -3.52 15.29
N TRP A 57 -14.59 -4.56 15.04
CA TRP A 57 -15.29 -4.84 13.81
C TRP A 57 -16.80 -4.68 13.98
N TYR A 58 -17.38 -3.69 13.33
CA TYR A 58 -18.81 -3.46 13.32
C TYR A 58 -19.46 -4.09 12.08
N GLY A 59 -20.59 -4.79 12.27
CA GLY A 59 -21.37 -5.35 11.17
C GLY A 59 -22.25 -4.30 10.49
N VAL A 60 -21.62 -3.24 10.01
CA VAL A 60 -22.20 -2.13 9.24
C VAL A 60 -21.20 -1.65 8.22
N GLY A 61 -21.63 -1.47 6.98
CA GLY A 61 -20.80 -0.98 5.88
C GLY A 61 -21.62 -0.11 4.92
N SER A 62 -21.06 0.20 3.76
CA SER A 62 -21.70 1.11 2.78
C SER A 62 -23.07 0.64 2.30
N LYS A 63 -23.34 -0.68 2.30
CA LYS A 63 -24.68 -1.21 1.97
C LYS A 63 -25.78 -0.73 2.92
N ASP A 64 -25.42 -0.42 4.16
CA ASP A 64 -26.36 -0.02 5.21
C ASP A 64 -26.63 1.48 5.19
N ASP A 65 -25.98 2.24 4.34
CA ASP A 65 -26.21 3.67 4.16
C ASP A 65 -27.66 3.95 3.84
N PRO A 66 -28.31 4.94 4.48
CA PRO A 66 -29.68 5.31 4.15
C PRO A 66 -29.77 5.81 2.69
N ARG A 67 -30.89 5.58 2.05
CA ARG A 67 -31.11 6.04 0.66
C ARG A 67 -30.99 7.57 0.57
N GLY A 68 -30.17 8.07 -0.34
CA GLY A 68 -29.85 9.50 -0.50
C GLY A 68 -28.88 10.00 0.60
N ARG A 69 -28.11 9.09 1.18
CA ARG A 69 -27.09 9.34 2.19
C ARG A 69 -25.91 8.40 1.99
N SER A 70 -25.47 8.20 0.73
CA SER A 70 -24.30 7.37 0.44
C SER A 70 -23.04 7.97 1.08
N GLY A 71 -22.15 7.11 1.59
CA GLY A 71 -20.94 7.50 2.28
C GLY A 71 -21.11 7.67 3.80
N PHE A 72 -22.24 7.28 4.38
CA PHE A 72 -22.47 7.42 5.83
C PHE A 72 -21.61 6.48 6.65
N ALA A 73 -21.44 5.24 6.25
CA ALA A 73 -20.57 4.31 6.95
C ALA A 73 -19.11 4.83 6.95
N HIS A 74 -18.65 5.37 5.81
CA HIS A 74 -17.33 5.96 5.68
C HIS A 74 -17.20 7.28 6.46
N LEU A 75 -18.19 8.17 6.41
CA LEU A 75 -18.20 9.38 7.25
C LEU A 75 -18.13 9.00 8.75
N PHE A 76 -18.78 7.89 9.14
CA PHE A 76 -18.70 7.40 10.52
C PHE A 76 -17.34 6.83 10.86
N GLU A 77 -16.65 6.22 9.92
CA GLU A 77 -15.25 5.84 10.11
C GLU A 77 -14.44 7.04 10.61
N HIS A 78 -14.56 8.20 9.95
CA HIS A 78 -13.89 9.44 10.36
C HIS A 78 -14.40 9.99 11.71
N MET A 79 -15.71 9.99 11.92
CA MET A 79 -16.30 10.51 13.14
C MET A 79 -15.85 9.78 14.41
N MET A 80 -15.53 8.49 14.30
CA MET A 80 -15.08 7.66 15.42
C MET A 80 -13.71 8.06 15.98
N PHE A 81 -12.91 8.85 15.26
CA PHE A 81 -11.65 9.39 15.73
C PHE A 81 -11.82 10.73 16.49
N LYS A 82 -13.06 11.23 16.62
CA LYS A 82 -13.33 12.49 17.31
C LYS A 82 -13.54 12.28 18.82
N ALA A 83 -14.06 13.31 19.47
CA ALA A 83 -14.21 13.30 20.93
C ALA A 83 -15.17 12.21 21.43
N THR A 84 -14.90 11.71 22.63
CA THR A 84 -15.86 10.98 23.45
C THR A 84 -16.24 11.82 24.68
N ARG A 85 -17.06 11.25 25.55
CA ARG A 85 -17.39 11.94 26.81
C ARG A 85 -16.15 12.30 27.64
N ASN A 86 -15.15 11.43 27.66
CA ASN A 86 -13.95 11.59 28.48
C ASN A 86 -12.69 11.95 27.68
N LEU A 87 -12.65 11.72 26.38
CA LEU A 87 -11.52 11.99 25.50
C LEU A 87 -11.81 13.18 24.59
N PRO A 88 -11.01 14.25 24.60
CA PRO A 88 -11.06 15.29 23.56
C PRO A 88 -10.80 14.71 22.16
N ALA A 89 -11.19 15.42 21.11
CA ALA A 89 -10.85 15.06 19.74
C ALA A 89 -9.33 14.84 19.58
N GLU A 90 -8.93 14.00 18.66
CA GLU A 90 -7.53 13.61 18.36
C GLU A 90 -6.81 12.86 19.52
N SER A 91 -7.48 12.61 20.65
CA SER A 91 -6.87 11.87 21.78
C SER A 91 -6.61 10.42 21.42
N PHE A 92 -7.45 9.83 20.59
CA PHE A 92 -7.33 8.44 20.19
C PHE A 92 -6.06 8.21 19.35
N ASP A 93 -5.85 9.07 18.33
CA ASP A 93 -4.65 9.05 17.51
C ASP A 93 -3.38 9.23 18.35
N ARG A 94 -3.42 10.15 19.33
CA ARG A 94 -2.30 10.35 20.24
C ARG A 94 -2.04 9.17 21.18
N MET A 95 -3.09 8.47 21.62
CA MET A 95 -2.94 7.30 22.49
C MET A 95 -2.27 6.11 21.77
N THR A 96 -2.31 6.10 20.45
CA THR A 96 -1.67 5.08 19.61
C THR A 96 -0.35 5.56 19.03
N GLU A 97 -0.35 6.66 18.30
CA GLU A 97 0.84 7.16 17.60
C GLU A 97 1.91 7.67 18.57
N ASP A 98 1.54 8.48 19.58
CA ASP A 98 2.51 9.09 20.52
C ASP A 98 3.22 8.04 21.41
N VAL A 99 2.80 6.79 21.38
CA VAL A 99 3.44 5.67 22.10
C VAL A 99 4.20 4.72 21.17
N GLY A 100 4.36 5.11 19.91
CA GLY A 100 5.06 4.32 18.91
C GLY A 100 4.19 3.28 18.21
N GLY A 101 2.89 3.32 18.40
CA GLY A 101 1.91 2.52 17.68
C GLY A 101 1.46 3.15 16.37
N PHE A 102 0.44 2.58 15.79
CA PHE A 102 -0.35 3.18 14.71
C PHE A 102 -1.82 2.80 14.86
N ASN A 103 -2.69 3.56 14.26
CA ASN A 103 -4.09 3.24 14.11
C ASN A 103 -4.54 3.51 12.68
N ASN A 104 -5.61 2.85 12.30
CA ASN A 104 -6.34 3.13 11.07
C ASN A 104 -7.74 2.54 11.17
N ALA A 105 -8.54 2.75 10.13
CA ALA A 105 -9.84 2.14 9.96
C ALA A 105 -10.09 1.85 8.49
N SER A 106 -11.10 1.03 8.19
CA SER A 106 -11.56 0.83 6.83
C SER A 106 -13.05 0.54 6.78
N THR A 107 -13.72 1.13 5.79
CA THR A 107 -15.13 0.89 5.50
C THR A 107 -15.25 0.06 4.23
N TRP A 108 -15.90 -1.07 4.36
CA TRP A 108 -16.25 -1.99 3.29
C TRP A 108 -17.76 -2.00 3.07
N ASP A 109 -18.22 -2.76 2.13
CA ASP A 109 -19.66 -2.87 1.86
C ASP A 109 -20.44 -3.50 3.03
N ASP A 110 -19.83 -4.44 3.77
CA ASP A 110 -20.48 -5.24 4.79
C ASP A 110 -20.07 -4.91 6.22
N PHE A 111 -18.94 -4.28 6.42
CA PHE A 111 -18.40 -3.97 7.74
C PHE A 111 -17.58 -2.69 7.74
N THR A 112 -17.38 -2.13 8.92
CA THR A 112 -16.40 -1.10 9.21
C THR A 112 -15.54 -1.58 10.36
N ASN A 113 -14.21 -1.55 10.23
CA ASN A 113 -13.29 -1.95 11.27
C ASN A 113 -12.34 -0.83 11.64
N TYR A 114 -11.97 -0.80 12.92
CA TYR A 114 -10.97 0.07 13.52
C TYR A 114 -9.88 -0.81 14.09
N TYR A 115 -8.63 -0.47 13.86
CA TYR A 115 -7.52 -1.31 14.29
C TYR A 115 -6.31 -0.49 14.70
N GLU A 116 -5.68 -0.92 15.77
CA GLU A 116 -4.54 -0.30 16.38
C GLU A 116 -3.47 -1.34 16.68
N VAL A 117 -2.22 -0.96 16.54
CA VAL A 117 -1.07 -1.71 17.05
C VAL A 117 -0.30 -0.80 17.99
N VAL A 118 -0.08 -1.27 19.22
CA VAL A 118 0.68 -0.53 20.23
C VAL A 118 1.60 -1.47 21.00
N PRO A 119 2.62 -0.93 21.72
CA PRO A 119 3.33 -1.71 22.74
C PRO A 119 2.33 -2.29 23.75
N ALA A 120 2.49 -3.56 24.11
CA ALA A 120 1.52 -4.34 24.90
C ALA A 120 1.17 -3.71 26.26
N ASN A 121 2.08 -2.95 26.85
CA ASN A 121 1.83 -2.21 28.09
C ASN A 121 0.79 -1.08 27.97
N HIS A 122 0.34 -0.74 26.76
CA HIS A 122 -0.73 0.23 26.50
C HIS A 122 -2.10 -0.44 26.30
N LEU A 123 -2.19 -1.78 26.28
CA LEU A 123 -3.41 -2.51 25.97
C LEU A 123 -4.61 -2.09 26.82
N GLN A 124 -4.47 -1.96 28.14
CA GLN A 124 -5.58 -1.56 29.01
C GLN A 124 -6.18 -0.19 28.62
N ARG A 125 -5.31 0.74 28.19
CA ARG A 125 -5.75 2.07 27.72
C ARG A 125 -6.59 1.99 26.47
N LEU A 126 -6.17 1.14 25.51
CA LEU A 126 -6.93 0.94 24.26
C LEU A 126 -8.27 0.25 24.50
N ILE A 127 -8.31 -0.80 25.32
CA ILE A 127 -9.58 -1.47 25.67
C ILE A 127 -10.56 -0.45 26.26
N TRP A 128 -10.09 0.39 27.15
CA TRP A 128 -10.93 1.45 27.73
C TRP A 128 -11.34 2.49 26.68
N ALA A 129 -10.43 2.95 25.83
CA ALA A 129 -10.70 3.95 24.80
C ALA A 129 -11.68 3.46 23.73
N GLU A 130 -11.56 2.18 23.33
CA GLU A 130 -12.50 1.54 22.42
C GLU A 130 -13.91 1.42 23.02
N ALA A 131 -14.02 1.08 24.32
CA ALA A 131 -15.30 1.08 24.99
C ALA A 131 -15.90 2.49 25.12
N GLU A 132 -15.07 3.52 25.35
CA GLU A 132 -15.48 4.94 25.37
C GLU A 132 -16.04 5.37 24.00
N ARG A 133 -15.33 5.11 22.89
CA ARG A 133 -15.82 5.51 21.57
C ARG A 133 -17.06 4.75 21.12
N MET A 134 -17.21 3.47 21.48
CA MET A 134 -18.45 2.72 21.24
C MET A 134 -19.63 3.28 22.03
N GLY A 135 -19.42 3.61 23.31
CA GLY A 135 -20.50 3.94 24.24
C GLY A 135 -20.79 5.43 24.41
N SER A 136 -19.85 6.32 24.12
CA SER A 136 -19.98 7.74 24.49
C SER A 136 -19.39 8.73 23.46
N LEU A 137 -19.34 8.35 22.17
CA LEU A 137 -18.91 9.21 21.09
C LEU A 137 -19.68 10.54 21.07
N VAL A 138 -18.97 11.67 20.91
CA VAL A 138 -19.55 12.99 20.80
C VAL A 138 -19.82 13.29 19.32
N VAL A 139 -21.09 13.31 18.96
CA VAL A 139 -21.57 13.67 17.62
C VAL A 139 -22.17 15.05 17.68
N ASP A 140 -21.33 16.07 17.43
CA ASP A 140 -21.73 17.48 17.43
C ASP A 140 -21.60 18.13 16.03
N ALA A 141 -22.09 19.35 15.90
CA ALA A 141 -22.13 20.05 14.62
C ALA A 141 -20.72 20.41 14.11
N ALA A 142 -19.78 20.70 14.98
CA ALA A 142 -18.44 21.13 14.59
C ALA A 142 -17.63 19.93 14.04
N ASN A 143 -17.60 18.80 14.78
CA ASN A 143 -16.94 17.57 14.35
C ASN A 143 -17.57 17.04 13.06
N PHE A 144 -18.89 17.03 12.97
CA PHE A 144 -19.60 16.59 11.76
C PHE A 144 -19.27 17.46 10.54
N ALA A 145 -19.26 18.79 10.66
CA ALA A 145 -18.94 19.67 9.54
C ALA A 145 -17.47 19.48 9.08
N SER A 146 -16.54 19.36 10.03
CA SER A 146 -15.14 19.10 9.75
C SER A 146 -14.94 17.81 8.98
N GLU A 147 -15.46 16.68 9.50
CA GLU A 147 -15.21 15.38 8.90
C GLU A 147 -15.94 15.20 7.57
N ARG A 148 -17.13 15.76 7.41
CA ARG A 148 -17.80 15.81 6.12
C ARG A 148 -16.95 16.50 5.05
N ASP A 149 -16.30 17.61 5.39
CA ASP A 149 -15.45 18.33 4.45
C ASP A 149 -14.15 17.55 4.15
N VAL A 150 -13.58 16.85 5.13
CA VAL A 150 -12.44 15.93 4.94
C VAL A 150 -12.82 14.78 4.00
N VAL A 151 -13.96 14.11 4.19
CA VAL A 151 -14.43 13.02 3.31
C VAL A 151 -14.66 13.52 1.88
N LYS A 152 -15.22 14.73 1.73
CA LYS A 152 -15.39 15.33 0.39
C LYS A 152 -14.04 15.62 -0.28
N GLU A 153 -13.04 16.04 0.50
CA GLU A 153 -11.70 16.27 -0.03
C GLU A 153 -11.00 14.95 -0.39
N GLU A 154 -11.19 13.92 0.39
CA GLU A 154 -10.72 12.57 0.07
C GLU A 154 -11.33 12.03 -1.22
N LEU A 155 -12.66 12.19 -1.40
CA LEU A 155 -13.34 11.82 -2.65
C LEU A 155 -12.71 12.54 -3.86
N ARG A 156 -12.41 13.85 -3.71
CA ARG A 156 -11.75 14.60 -4.79
C ARG A 156 -10.35 14.07 -5.07
N GLN A 157 -9.57 13.82 -4.05
CA GLN A 157 -8.18 13.41 -4.18
C GLN A 157 -8.01 11.96 -4.65
N ARG A 158 -8.73 11.03 -4.02
CA ARG A 158 -8.55 9.59 -4.26
C ARG A 158 -9.37 9.03 -5.42
N VAL A 159 -10.47 9.70 -5.76
CA VAL A 159 -11.38 9.20 -6.78
C VAL A 159 -11.44 10.13 -7.99
N LEU A 160 -11.75 11.41 -7.78
CA LEU A 160 -12.04 12.31 -8.89
C LEU A 160 -10.78 12.81 -9.59
N ALA A 161 -9.68 12.99 -8.87
CA ALA A 161 -8.39 13.42 -9.42
C ALA A 161 -7.56 12.26 -10.01
N GLN A 162 -7.84 11.00 -9.61
CA GLN A 162 -7.14 9.85 -10.14
C GLN A 162 -7.66 9.47 -11.53
N PRO A 163 -6.79 9.13 -12.51
CA PRO A 163 -7.21 8.80 -13.86
C PRO A 163 -8.30 7.73 -13.94
N TYR A 164 -8.17 6.65 -13.17
CA TYR A 164 -9.13 5.53 -13.19
C TYR A 164 -9.98 5.42 -11.92
N GLY A 165 -9.88 6.35 -10.98
CA GLY A 165 -10.64 6.33 -9.73
C GLY A 165 -12.16 6.27 -9.94
N ARG A 166 -12.68 6.99 -10.95
CA ARG A 166 -14.10 6.96 -11.32
C ARG A 166 -14.53 5.58 -11.84
N LEU A 167 -13.69 4.93 -12.64
CA LEU A 167 -13.97 3.61 -13.18
C LEU A 167 -14.24 2.59 -12.06
N PHE A 168 -13.30 2.49 -11.13
CA PHE A 168 -13.36 1.45 -10.08
C PHE A 168 -14.32 1.80 -8.95
N THR A 169 -14.36 3.08 -8.53
CA THR A 169 -15.13 3.46 -7.34
C THR A 169 -16.57 3.85 -7.64
N LEU A 170 -16.84 4.46 -8.80
CA LEU A 170 -18.16 4.97 -9.13
C LEU A 170 -18.87 4.08 -10.16
N TYR A 171 -18.26 3.89 -11.33
CA TYR A 171 -18.94 3.29 -12.47
C TYR A 171 -19.05 1.77 -12.42
N ALA A 172 -18.02 1.07 -11.88
CA ALA A 172 -18.08 -0.38 -11.80
C ALA A 172 -19.20 -0.87 -10.85
N PRO A 173 -19.35 -0.35 -9.62
CA PRO A 173 -20.50 -0.70 -8.77
C PRO A 173 -21.84 -0.33 -9.39
N GLU A 174 -21.99 0.91 -9.90
CA GLU A 174 -23.23 1.41 -10.49
C GLU A 174 -23.69 0.57 -11.68
N ALA A 175 -22.77 0.18 -12.56
CA ALA A 175 -23.08 -0.63 -13.73
C ALA A 175 -23.36 -2.10 -13.37
N THR A 176 -22.71 -2.63 -12.32
CA THR A 176 -22.81 -4.03 -11.93
C THR A 176 -24.13 -4.34 -11.25
N TYR A 177 -24.57 -3.50 -10.32
CA TYR A 177 -25.79 -3.73 -9.55
C TYR A 177 -26.88 -2.76 -9.96
N LYS A 178 -28.13 -3.25 -10.01
CA LYS A 178 -29.31 -2.45 -10.41
C LYS A 178 -30.10 -1.92 -9.22
N VAL A 179 -30.25 -2.74 -8.18
CA VAL A 179 -31.11 -2.41 -7.02
C VAL A 179 -30.43 -2.66 -5.69
N HIS A 180 -29.47 -3.59 -5.61
CA HIS A 180 -28.77 -3.89 -4.40
C HIS A 180 -27.93 -2.67 -3.97
N PRO A 181 -27.84 -2.33 -2.66
CA PRO A 181 -27.06 -1.19 -2.19
C PRO A 181 -25.57 -1.18 -2.58
N TYR A 182 -24.98 -2.32 -2.95
CA TYR A 182 -23.64 -2.39 -3.51
C TYR A 182 -23.42 -1.57 -4.80
N HIS A 183 -24.49 -1.06 -5.43
CA HIS A 183 -24.38 -0.15 -6.57
C HIS A 183 -23.85 1.25 -6.18
N ARG A 184 -23.85 1.59 -4.89
CA ARG A 184 -23.44 2.92 -4.39
C ARG A 184 -21.97 2.91 -4.03
N PRO A 185 -21.24 4.01 -4.33
CA PRO A 185 -19.84 4.11 -3.91
C PRO A 185 -19.73 4.18 -2.38
N GLY A 186 -18.85 3.39 -1.80
CA GLY A 186 -18.63 3.35 -0.34
C GLY A 186 -18.21 4.71 0.24
N ILE A 187 -17.41 5.49 -0.50
CA ILE A 187 -17.01 6.85 -0.11
C ILE A 187 -18.16 7.86 -0.23
N GLY A 188 -19.24 7.51 -0.90
CA GLY A 188 -20.41 8.35 -1.10
C GLY A 188 -20.31 9.32 -2.27
N SER A 189 -21.23 10.28 -2.30
CA SER A 189 -21.25 11.39 -3.24
C SER A 189 -21.23 12.74 -2.52
N ILE A 190 -20.70 13.78 -3.17
CA ILE A 190 -20.70 15.14 -2.60
C ILE A 190 -22.13 15.59 -2.28
N ALA A 191 -23.09 15.31 -3.16
CA ALA A 191 -24.48 15.70 -2.98
C ALA A 191 -25.12 15.03 -1.75
N ASP A 192 -24.90 13.73 -1.54
CA ASP A 192 -25.42 12.99 -0.40
C ASP A 192 -24.74 13.43 0.92
N LEU A 193 -23.43 13.69 0.89
CA LEU A 193 -22.70 14.21 2.04
C LEU A 193 -23.15 15.63 2.43
N ASP A 194 -23.42 16.50 1.46
CA ASP A 194 -23.95 17.85 1.70
C ASP A 194 -25.40 17.83 2.22
N ALA A 195 -26.17 16.85 1.80
CA ALA A 195 -27.54 16.65 2.28
C ALA A 195 -27.63 16.01 3.68
N ALA A 196 -26.52 15.48 4.20
CA ALA A 196 -26.45 14.85 5.50
C ALA A 196 -26.77 15.83 6.64
N THR A 197 -27.55 15.37 7.61
CA THR A 197 -27.90 16.13 8.82
C THR A 197 -27.29 15.51 10.06
N LEU A 198 -27.09 16.31 11.10
CA LEU A 198 -26.59 15.84 12.38
C LEU A 198 -27.48 14.76 13.02
N ASP A 199 -28.79 14.84 12.78
CA ASP A 199 -29.74 13.83 13.30
C ASP A 199 -29.60 12.50 12.55
N ASP A 200 -29.32 12.53 11.26
CA ASP A 200 -29.01 11.33 10.47
C ASP A 200 -27.79 10.60 11.06
N VAL A 201 -26.71 11.35 11.32
CA VAL A 201 -25.45 10.83 11.85
C VAL A 201 -25.65 10.22 13.24
N ARG A 202 -26.37 10.90 14.14
CA ARG A 202 -26.72 10.39 15.48
C ARG A 202 -27.56 9.11 15.44
N ALA A 203 -28.53 9.06 14.51
CA ALA A 203 -29.37 7.89 14.33
C ALA A 203 -28.55 6.68 13.82
N PHE A 204 -27.63 6.90 12.90
CA PHE A 204 -26.76 5.86 12.35
C PHE A 204 -25.83 5.27 13.43
N HIS A 205 -25.19 6.10 14.26
CA HIS A 205 -24.40 5.65 15.40
C HIS A 205 -25.20 4.75 16.32
N ARG A 206 -26.32 5.23 16.82
CA ARG A 206 -27.20 4.47 17.73
C ARG A 206 -27.61 3.12 17.15
N ASP A 207 -27.92 3.07 15.85
CA ASP A 207 -28.49 1.90 15.21
C ASP A 207 -27.44 0.82 14.92
N TYR A 208 -26.18 1.18 14.70
CA TYR A 208 -25.14 0.25 14.23
C TYR A 208 -23.89 0.13 15.11
N TYR A 209 -23.48 1.19 15.83
CA TYR A 209 -22.28 1.20 16.67
C TYR A 209 -22.61 0.77 18.10
N ARG A 210 -22.79 -0.53 18.27
CA ARG A 210 -23.35 -1.14 19.50
C ARG A 210 -22.72 -2.51 19.76
N PRO A 211 -22.62 -2.95 21.04
CA PRO A 211 -21.90 -4.17 21.38
C PRO A 211 -22.42 -5.43 20.69
N ASP A 212 -23.74 -5.60 20.54
CA ASP A 212 -24.35 -6.75 19.87
C ASP A 212 -24.22 -6.74 18.33
N ASN A 213 -23.56 -5.72 17.76
CA ASN A 213 -23.16 -5.61 16.35
C ASN A 213 -21.63 -5.58 16.18
N ALA A 214 -20.86 -5.80 17.24
CA ALA A 214 -19.42 -5.64 17.24
C ALA A 214 -18.68 -6.94 17.60
N ALA A 215 -17.47 -7.06 17.06
CA ALA A 215 -16.47 -8.02 17.54
C ALA A 215 -15.20 -7.27 17.93
N LEU A 216 -14.70 -7.57 19.12
CA LEU A 216 -13.41 -7.11 19.62
C LEU A 216 -12.38 -8.23 19.41
N ILE A 217 -11.30 -7.95 18.69
CA ILE A 217 -10.23 -8.91 18.39
C ILE A 217 -8.94 -8.39 19.00
N VAL A 218 -8.25 -9.24 19.78
CA VAL A 218 -6.98 -8.89 20.42
C VAL A 218 -5.95 -9.98 20.06
N VAL A 219 -4.88 -9.57 19.37
CA VAL A 219 -3.78 -10.48 18.98
C VAL A 219 -2.45 -9.91 19.46
N GLY A 220 -1.59 -10.73 20.03
CA GLY A 220 -0.26 -10.32 20.49
C GLY A 220 -0.02 -10.70 21.95
N ASN A 221 0.79 -9.89 22.64
CA ASN A 221 1.26 -10.22 23.98
C ASN A 221 0.39 -9.60 25.07
N PHE A 222 -0.31 -10.43 25.82
CA PHE A 222 -1.18 -9.99 26.91
C PHE A 222 -1.38 -11.10 27.98
N ASP A 223 -1.83 -10.71 29.17
CA ASP A 223 -2.38 -11.64 30.14
C ASP A 223 -3.88 -11.84 29.88
N GLU A 224 -4.31 -13.08 29.71
CA GLU A 224 -5.71 -13.40 29.38
C GLU A 224 -6.69 -13.03 30.50
N ALA A 225 -6.30 -13.23 31.75
CA ALA A 225 -7.19 -12.97 32.90
C ALA A 225 -7.38 -11.46 33.05
N GLU A 226 -6.31 -10.68 32.94
CA GLU A 226 -6.38 -9.22 32.98
C GLU A 226 -7.19 -8.65 31.83
N LEU A 227 -6.93 -9.11 30.59
CA LEU A 227 -7.68 -8.69 29.39
C LEU A 227 -9.18 -8.98 29.58
N ASN A 228 -9.55 -10.19 30.02
CA ASN A 228 -10.95 -10.54 30.25
C ASN A 228 -11.59 -9.61 31.29
N ALA A 229 -10.89 -9.33 32.40
CA ALA A 229 -11.38 -8.43 33.44
C ALA A 229 -11.60 -7.00 32.93
N TRP A 230 -10.70 -6.49 32.09
CA TRP A 230 -10.83 -5.15 31.47
C TRP A 230 -12.02 -5.10 30.50
N VAL A 231 -12.15 -6.11 29.64
CA VAL A 231 -13.27 -6.17 28.68
C VAL A 231 -14.61 -6.30 29.40
N ASP A 232 -14.71 -7.14 30.43
CA ASP A 232 -15.95 -7.29 31.22
C ASP A 232 -16.33 -6.00 31.96
N ARG A 233 -15.35 -5.25 32.48
CA ARG A 233 -15.56 -3.96 33.17
C ARG A 233 -16.00 -2.86 32.21
N ASP A 234 -15.28 -2.70 31.07
CA ASP A 234 -15.42 -1.52 30.21
C ASP A 234 -16.48 -1.74 29.12
N PHE A 235 -16.46 -2.87 28.42
CA PHE A 235 -17.48 -3.20 27.42
C PHE A 235 -18.72 -3.84 27.99
N GLY A 236 -18.60 -4.67 29.06
CA GLY A 236 -19.73 -5.34 29.68
C GLY A 236 -20.75 -4.36 30.26
N ALA A 237 -20.36 -3.15 30.63
CA ALA A 237 -21.23 -2.08 31.10
C ALA A 237 -22.10 -1.47 29.98
N LEU A 238 -21.74 -1.62 28.71
CA LEU A 238 -22.47 -1.06 27.58
C LEU A 238 -23.76 -1.84 27.32
N LYS A 239 -24.87 -1.12 27.23
CA LYS A 239 -26.19 -1.71 26.97
C LYS A 239 -26.59 -1.50 25.53
N PRO A 240 -26.86 -2.55 24.76
CA PRO A 240 -27.37 -2.37 23.40
C PRO A 240 -28.77 -1.76 23.45
N PRO A 241 -29.17 -0.93 22.50
CA PRO A 241 -30.54 -0.45 22.36
C PRO A 241 -31.52 -1.62 22.21
N ALA A 242 -32.72 -1.51 22.76
CA ALA A 242 -33.77 -2.55 22.65
C ALA A 242 -34.24 -2.80 21.22
N ARG A 243 -33.94 -1.88 20.30
CA ARG A 243 -34.31 -1.97 18.88
C ARG A 243 -33.40 -2.98 18.17
N SER A 244 -34.00 -3.82 17.32
CA SER A 244 -33.24 -4.73 16.43
C SER A 244 -32.40 -3.98 15.41
N ILE A 245 -31.27 -4.55 15.05
CA ILE A 245 -30.37 -4.02 14.00
C ILE A 245 -31.07 -4.21 12.64
N ARG A 246 -31.12 -3.16 11.87
CA ARG A 246 -31.59 -3.25 10.48
C ARG A 246 -30.57 -4.00 9.64
N ARG A 247 -31.08 -4.94 8.81
CA ARG A 247 -30.24 -5.66 7.86
C ARG A 247 -30.77 -5.44 6.45
N VAL A 248 -29.87 -5.31 5.50
CA VAL A 248 -30.23 -5.25 4.08
C VAL A 248 -30.72 -6.63 3.64
N THR A 249 -31.93 -6.66 3.07
CA THR A 249 -32.58 -7.87 2.54
C THR A 249 -32.94 -7.75 1.07
N ILE A 250 -32.42 -6.72 0.40
CA ILE A 250 -32.67 -6.47 -1.02
C ILE A 250 -31.87 -7.49 -1.81
N ALA A 251 -32.55 -8.26 -2.65
CA ALA A 251 -31.89 -9.18 -3.58
C ALA A 251 -31.66 -8.50 -4.94
N GLU A 252 -30.46 -8.61 -5.47
CA GLU A 252 -30.16 -8.17 -6.83
C GLU A 252 -30.85 -9.11 -7.84
N PRO A 253 -31.65 -8.60 -8.78
CA PRO A 253 -32.28 -9.45 -9.78
C PRO A 253 -31.23 -9.99 -10.76
N PRO A 254 -31.41 -11.25 -11.24
CA PRO A 254 -30.51 -11.80 -12.25
C PRO A 254 -30.56 -10.96 -13.54
N ARG A 255 -29.41 -10.78 -14.19
CA ARG A 255 -29.32 -10.16 -15.50
C ARG A 255 -30.03 -11.02 -16.54
N ARG A 256 -30.71 -10.35 -17.49
CA ARG A 256 -31.45 -11.03 -18.56
C ARG A 256 -30.78 -10.93 -19.93
N GLY A 257 -29.67 -10.16 -20.01
CA GLY A 257 -28.92 -9.96 -21.25
C GLY A 257 -27.68 -9.12 -21.01
N PRO A 258 -26.80 -9.00 -22.02
CA PRO A 258 -25.61 -8.15 -21.91
C PRO A 258 -25.98 -6.68 -21.86
N GLY A 259 -25.20 -5.90 -21.10
CA GLY A 259 -25.35 -4.46 -21.02
C GLY A 259 -24.03 -3.75 -21.35
N VAL A 260 -24.15 -2.44 -21.62
CA VAL A 260 -23.01 -1.55 -21.84
C VAL A 260 -23.23 -0.29 -21.02
N PHE A 261 -22.18 0.16 -20.36
CA PHE A 261 -22.11 1.42 -19.63
C PHE A 261 -20.94 2.24 -20.17
N ASP A 262 -21.18 3.45 -20.63
CA ASP A 262 -20.14 4.37 -21.10
C ASP A 262 -19.84 5.42 -20.01
N GLY A 263 -18.64 5.37 -19.43
CA GLY A 263 -18.12 6.30 -18.45
C GLY A 263 -17.05 7.22 -19.04
N TYR A 264 -16.92 8.43 -18.47
CA TYR A 264 -15.96 9.43 -18.94
C TYR A 264 -15.27 10.12 -17.76
N GLY A 265 -14.01 10.55 -17.95
CA GLY A 265 -13.25 11.28 -16.96
C GLY A 265 -12.35 12.36 -17.58
N PRO A 266 -12.05 13.44 -16.84
CA PRO A 266 -11.30 14.57 -17.38
C PRO A 266 -9.84 14.28 -17.70
N ASN A 267 -9.24 13.33 -16.98
CA ASN A 267 -7.80 13.03 -16.99
C ASN A 267 -7.52 11.57 -17.31
N VAL A 268 -8.19 11.01 -18.32
CA VAL A 268 -8.02 9.62 -18.78
C VAL A 268 -7.09 9.59 -20.00
N PRO A 269 -5.80 9.30 -19.85
CA PRO A 269 -4.84 9.32 -20.94
C PRO A 269 -4.95 8.09 -21.85
N LEU A 270 -5.28 6.93 -21.27
CA LEU A 270 -5.45 5.67 -21.97
C LEU A 270 -6.89 5.16 -21.71
N PRO A 271 -7.62 4.70 -22.73
CA PRO A 271 -8.95 4.16 -22.51
C PRO A 271 -8.88 2.86 -21.70
N ALA A 272 -9.89 2.62 -20.87
CA ALA A 272 -9.97 1.42 -20.06
C ALA A 272 -11.34 0.75 -20.18
N LEU A 273 -11.38 -0.55 -19.96
CA LEU A 273 -12.64 -1.27 -19.88
C LEU A 273 -12.65 -2.26 -18.73
N ALA A 274 -13.84 -2.50 -18.18
CA ALA A 274 -14.12 -3.58 -17.24
C ALA A 274 -15.35 -4.35 -17.71
N ILE A 275 -15.35 -5.66 -17.51
CA ILE A 275 -16.49 -6.53 -17.78
C ILE A 275 -16.85 -7.23 -16.49
N THR A 276 -18.12 -7.09 -16.05
CA THR A 276 -18.58 -7.65 -14.78
C THR A 276 -19.73 -8.64 -14.95
N TRP A 277 -19.76 -9.61 -14.05
CA TRP A 277 -20.85 -10.57 -13.88
C TRP A 277 -21.25 -10.62 -12.41
N LEU A 278 -22.52 -10.91 -12.13
CA LEU A 278 -22.96 -11.19 -10.78
C LEU A 278 -22.39 -12.53 -10.31
N GLY A 279 -21.83 -12.53 -9.12
CA GLY A 279 -21.21 -13.67 -8.45
C GLY A 279 -21.97 -14.12 -7.20
N PRO A 280 -21.52 -15.18 -6.54
CA PRO A 280 -22.09 -15.65 -5.29
C PRO A 280 -21.58 -14.83 -4.10
N SER A 281 -22.09 -15.11 -2.91
CA SER A 281 -21.52 -14.63 -1.64
C SER A 281 -20.26 -15.41 -1.24
N ALA A 282 -19.48 -14.86 -0.32
CA ALA A 282 -18.29 -15.51 0.27
C ALA A 282 -18.60 -16.86 0.94
N ALA A 283 -19.82 -17.04 1.47
CA ALA A 283 -20.24 -18.31 2.09
C ALA A 283 -20.58 -19.43 1.09
N SER A 284 -20.57 -19.11 -0.21
CA SER A 284 -20.82 -20.11 -1.25
C SER A 284 -19.70 -21.15 -1.30
N PRO A 285 -20.02 -22.43 -1.53
CA PRO A 285 -19.01 -23.46 -1.78
C PRO A 285 -18.23 -23.23 -3.09
N ASP A 286 -18.71 -22.35 -3.96
CA ASP A 286 -18.03 -21.96 -5.21
C ASP A 286 -16.96 -20.85 -4.99
N ALA A 287 -16.94 -20.20 -3.82
CA ALA A 287 -16.05 -19.08 -3.56
C ALA A 287 -14.54 -19.42 -3.70
N PRO A 288 -14.03 -20.56 -3.17
CA PRO A 288 -12.62 -20.92 -3.36
C PRO A 288 -12.26 -21.13 -4.84
N ALA A 289 -13.16 -21.76 -5.61
CA ALA A 289 -12.92 -21.98 -7.03
C ALA A 289 -12.93 -20.68 -7.85
N LEU A 290 -13.73 -19.68 -7.47
CA LEU A 290 -13.71 -18.36 -8.10
C LEU A 290 -12.45 -17.57 -7.75
N LYS A 291 -11.91 -17.69 -6.53
CA LYS A 291 -10.61 -17.09 -6.16
C LYS A 291 -9.45 -17.70 -6.97
N VAL A 292 -9.48 -19.02 -7.16
CA VAL A 292 -8.46 -19.69 -8.00
C VAL A 292 -8.62 -19.32 -9.48
N LEU A 293 -9.86 -19.18 -9.98
CA LEU A 293 -10.12 -18.70 -11.33
C LEU A 293 -9.60 -17.27 -11.54
N ASP A 294 -9.80 -16.42 -10.56
CA ASP A 294 -9.28 -15.04 -10.53
C ASP A 294 -7.76 -15.02 -10.65
N ALA A 295 -7.07 -15.78 -9.81
CA ALA A 295 -5.61 -15.91 -9.86
C ALA A 295 -5.11 -16.39 -11.24
N ILE A 296 -5.72 -17.44 -11.82
CA ILE A 296 -5.36 -17.91 -13.17
C ILE A 296 -5.51 -16.81 -14.22
N LEU A 297 -6.51 -15.92 -14.07
CA LEU A 297 -6.75 -14.86 -15.04
C LEU A 297 -5.76 -13.71 -14.94
N SER A 298 -5.44 -13.21 -13.76
CA SER A 298 -4.68 -11.96 -13.65
C SER A 298 -3.61 -11.91 -12.55
N SER A 299 -3.39 -12.96 -11.76
CA SER A 299 -2.29 -12.94 -10.80
C SER A 299 -0.96 -13.22 -11.50
N GLY A 300 -0.02 -12.29 -11.37
CA GLY A 300 1.31 -12.43 -11.92
C GLY A 300 1.44 -12.25 -13.44
N LYS A 301 2.69 -12.32 -13.90
CA LYS A 301 3.04 -12.15 -15.32
C LYS A 301 2.81 -13.42 -16.17
N SER A 302 2.63 -14.58 -15.54
CA SER A 302 2.29 -15.83 -16.24
C SER A 302 0.78 -16.04 -16.39
N SER A 303 -0.05 -15.17 -15.80
CA SER A 303 -1.51 -15.22 -15.86
C SER A 303 -2.03 -15.04 -17.29
N ARG A 304 -3.19 -15.63 -17.58
CA ARG A 304 -3.73 -15.68 -18.95
C ARG A 304 -3.98 -14.31 -19.58
N LEU A 305 -4.49 -13.36 -18.81
CA LEU A 305 -4.77 -12.02 -19.33
C LEU A 305 -3.47 -11.26 -19.59
N TYR A 306 -2.48 -11.36 -18.68
CA TYR A 306 -1.19 -10.71 -18.87
C TYR A 306 -0.46 -11.30 -20.09
N ASP A 307 -0.34 -12.62 -20.13
CA ASP A 307 0.34 -13.31 -21.23
C ASP A 307 -0.30 -12.96 -22.58
N SER A 308 -1.64 -13.02 -22.66
CA SER A 308 -2.37 -12.76 -23.91
C SER A 308 -2.42 -11.28 -24.33
N LEU A 309 -2.75 -10.35 -23.41
CA LEU A 309 -3.04 -8.96 -23.77
C LEU A 309 -1.82 -8.04 -23.62
N VAL A 310 -0.97 -8.25 -22.61
CA VAL A 310 0.19 -7.40 -22.33
C VAL A 310 1.43 -7.93 -23.03
N TYR A 311 1.69 -9.23 -22.91
CA TYR A 311 2.92 -9.81 -23.44
C TYR A 311 2.83 -10.12 -24.95
N ASP A 312 1.87 -10.97 -25.37
CA ASP A 312 1.78 -11.43 -26.78
C ASP A 312 1.21 -10.36 -27.70
N LYS A 313 -0.01 -9.88 -27.45
CA LYS A 313 -0.73 -8.96 -28.33
C LYS A 313 -0.31 -7.49 -28.14
N ARG A 314 0.23 -7.14 -26.97
CA ARG A 314 0.67 -5.76 -26.62
C ARG A 314 -0.42 -4.71 -26.79
N ILE A 315 -1.69 -5.11 -26.57
CA ILE A 315 -2.86 -4.23 -26.70
C ILE A 315 -3.29 -3.58 -25.39
N ALA A 316 -2.75 -4.04 -24.26
CA ALA A 316 -3.01 -3.50 -22.95
C ALA A 316 -1.69 -3.13 -22.25
N SER A 317 -1.71 -2.03 -21.50
CA SER A 317 -0.64 -1.67 -20.57
C SER A 317 -0.80 -2.36 -19.23
N GLU A 318 -2.05 -2.65 -18.84
CA GLU A 318 -2.41 -3.32 -17.59
C GLU A 318 -3.66 -4.18 -17.80
N VAL A 319 -3.70 -5.32 -17.09
CA VAL A 319 -4.87 -6.20 -17.02
C VAL A 319 -5.18 -6.51 -15.56
N PHE A 320 -6.44 -6.73 -15.26
CA PHE A 320 -6.89 -7.04 -13.91
C PHE A 320 -8.11 -7.96 -13.93
N SER A 321 -8.27 -8.72 -12.86
CA SER A 321 -9.52 -9.38 -12.52
C SER A 321 -9.76 -9.30 -11.01
N ASN A 322 -10.99 -9.54 -10.58
CA ASN A 322 -11.35 -9.55 -9.17
C ASN A 322 -12.59 -10.41 -8.93
N ALA A 323 -12.46 -11.38 -8.05
CA ALA A 323 -13.58 -12.12 -7.47
C ALA A 323 -14.02 -11.41 -6.18
N ASP A 324 -14.89 -10.40 -6.31
CA ASP A 324 -15.46 -9.68 -5.17
C ASP A 324 -16.62 -10.49 -4.56
N LEU A 325 -16.36 -11.08 -3.40
CA LEU A 325 -17.25 -12.03 -2.73
C LEU A 325 -17.61 -11.53 -1.31
N PRO A 326 -18.58 -10.59 -1.21
CA PRO A 326 -19.05 -10.05 0.07
C PRO A 326 -20.04 -11.03 0.77
N GLN A 327 -20.70 -10.57 1.86
CA GLN A 327 -21.71 -11.37 2.59
C GLN A 327 -22.92 -11.74 1.71
N GLN A 328 -23.33 -10.85 0.82
CA GLN A 328 -24.42 -11.06 -0.14
C GLN A 328 -23.84 -11.32 -1.53
N PRO A 329 -24.67 -11.69 -2.54
CA PRO A 329 -24.14 -11.97 -3.86
C PRO A 329 -23.26 -10.84 -4.38
N GLY A 330 -22.01 -11.18 -4.70
CA GLY A 330 -20.97 -10.29 -5.17
C GLY A 330 -20.87 -10.22 -6.69
N ASN A 331 -19.68 -9.98 -7.18
CA ASN A 331 -19.41 -9.90 -8.60
C ASN A 331 -18.06 -10.53 -8.97
N PHE A 332 -17.90 -10.80 -10.24
CA PHE A 332 -16.63 -11.14 -10.85
C PHE A 332 -16.33 -10.12 -11.95
N MET A 333 -15.15 -9.56 -11.94
CA MET A 333 -14.71 -8.54 -12.90
C MET A 333 -13.44 -8.98 -13.62
N VAL A 334 -13.35 -8.66 -14.92
CA VAL A 334 -12.10 -8.67 -15.69
C VAL A 334 -11.96 -7.34 -16.40
N GLY A 335 -10.75 -6.86 -16.62
CA GLY A 335 -10.57 -5.59 -17.31
C GLY A 335 -9.16 -5.35 -17.80
N ALA A 336 -9.02 -4.24 -18.54
CA ALA A 336 -7.76 -3.79 -19.09
C ALA A 336 -7.70 -2.25 -19.19
N ILE A 337 -6.52 -1.71 -18.97
CA ILE A 337 -6.13 -0.38 -19.44
C ILE A 337 -5.43 -0.62 -20.78
N MET A 338 -5.93 0.01 -21.83
CA MET A 338 -5.41 -0.23 -23.17
C MET A 338 -4.02 0.41 -23.34
N ALA A 339 -3.17 -0.22 -24.12
CA ALA A 339 -1.93 0.39 -24.56
C ALA A 339 -2.19 1.55 -25.53
N SER A 340 -1.24 2.47 -25.63
CA SER A 340 -1.36 3.62 -26.52
C SER A 340 -1.60 3.17 -27.98
N GLY A 341 -2.60 3.77 -28.63
CA GLY A 341 -2.99 3.43 -30.00
C GLY A 341 -3.98 2.28 -30.17
N HIS A 342 -4.38 1.60 -29.08
CA HIS A 342 -5.33 0.49 -29.14
C HIS A 342 -6.73 0.88 -28.65
N ASP A 343 -7.77 0.22 -29.19
CA ASP A 343 -9.16 0.54 -28.89
C ASP A 343 -9.84 -0.45 -27.94
N LEU A 344 -10.94 0.00 -27.32
CA LEU A 344 -11.69 -0.78 -26.33
C LEU A 344 -12.36 -2.03 -26.94
N ALA A 345 -12.71 -2.02 -28.22
CA ALA A 345 -13.35 -3.18 -28.85
C ALA A 345 -12.36 -4.33 -29.06
N GLU A 346 -11.11 -4.01 -29.32
CA GLU A 346 -10.02 -4.97 -29.38
C GLU A 346 -9.80 -5.63 -28.01
N GLY A 347 -9.71 -4.81 -26.93
CA GLY A 347 -9.60 -5.28 -25.56
C GLY A 347 -10.79 -6.14 -25.13
N GLU A 348 -12.03 -5.71 -25.42
CA GLU A 348 -13.25 -6.47 -25.10
C GLU A 348 -13.23 -7.86 -25.75
N ARG A 349 -12.86 -7.96 -27.04
CA ARG A 349 -12.76 -9.24 -27.73
C ARG A 349 -11.70 -10.14 -27.09
N ALA A 350 -10.53 -9.59 -26.73
CA ALA A 350 -9.43 -10.36 -26.15
C ALA A 350 -9.77 -10.88 -24.74
N LEU A 351 -10.34 -10.03 -23.86
CA LEU A 351 -10.78 -10.42 -22.52
C LEU A 351 -11.84 -11.54 -22.59
N LEU A 352 -12.85 -11.38 -23.45
CA LEU A 352 -13.91 -12.37 -23.61
C LEU A 352 -13.39 -13.67 -24.23
N ALA A 353 -12.35 -13.64 -25.07
CA ALA A 353 -11.72 -14.83 -25.61
C ALA A 353 -11.05 -15.67 -24.52
N GLU A 354 -10.33 -15.03 -23.56
CA GLU A 354 -9.70 -15.76 -22.45
C GLU A 354 -10.74 -16.34 -21.49
N VAL A 355 -11.80 -15.60 -21.18
CA VAL A 355 -12.93 -16.12 -20.40
C VAL A 355 -13.58 -17.32 -21.12
N ALA A 356 -13.78 -17.24 -22.43
CA ALA A 356 -14.35 -18.33 -23.22
C ALA A 356 -13.45 -19.58 -23.22
N ARG A 357 -12.13 -19.41 -23.25
CA ARG A 357 -11.18 -20.52 -23.14
C ARG A 357 -11.33 -21.27 -21.81
N LEU A 358 -11.41 -20.56 -20.66
CA LEU A 358 -11.62 -21.18 -19.34
C LEU A 358 -12.98 -21.87 -19.23
N ARG A 359 -14.00 -21.35 -19.88
CA ARG A 359 -15.32 -21.99 -19.93
C ARG A 359 -15.30 -23.26 -20.78
N ALA A 360 -14.53 -23.29 -21.87
CA ALA A 360 -14.46 -24.41 -22.79
C ALA A 360 -13.55 -25.56 -22.31
N VAL A 361 -12.39 -25.21 -21.74
CA VAL A 361 -11.34 -26.16 -21.35
C VAL A 361 -10.89 -25.83 -19.91
N PRO A 362 -10.81 -26.83 -19.01
CA PRO A 362 -10.29 -26.63 -17.68
C PRO A 362 -8.83 -26.16 -17.73
N PRO A 363 -8.32 -25.42 -16.71
CA PRO A 363 -6.90 -25.07 -16.63
C PRO A 363 -6.03 -26.34 -16.60
N SER A 364 -4.80 -26.21 -17.06
CA SER A 364 -3.80 -27.25 -16.91
C SER A 364 -3.43 -27.48 -15.44
N ALA A 365 -2.83 -28.61 -15.11
CA ALA A 365 -2.35 -28.88 -13.76
C ALA A 365 -1.32 -27.83 -13.30
N ALA A 366 -0.43 -27.40 -14.20
CA ALA A 366 0.58 -26.40 -13.90
C ALA A 366 -0.04 -25.02 -13.55
N GLU A 367 -0.99 -24.52 -14.36
CA GLU A 367 -1.72 -23.26 -14.07
C GLU A 367 -2.50 -23.34 -12.76
N LEU A 368 -3.10 -24.50 -12.47
CA LEU A 368 -3.84 -24.69 -11.23
C LEU A 368 -2.93 -24.68 -10.00
N ASP A 369 -1.81 -25.41 -10.06
CA ASP A 369 -0.86 -25.49 -8.95
C ASP A 369 -0.19 -24.15 -8.70
N GLU A 370 0.17 -23.40 -9.75
CA GLU A 370 0.70 -22.05 -9.70
C GLU A 370 -0.27 -21.10 -8.99
N ALA A 371 -1.51 -21.00 -9.45
CA ALA A 371 -2.52 -20.13 -8.84
C ALA A 371 -2.77 -20.46 -7.36
N LYS A 372 -2.78 -21.75 -7.00
CA LYS A 372 -2.93 -22.19 -5.61
C LYS A 372 -1.73 -21.80 -4.76
N ASN A 373 -0.51 -22.04 -5.25
CA ASN A 373 0.71 -21.73 -4.50
C ASN A 373 0.82 -20.23 -4.25
N GLU A 374 0.48 -19.41 -5.24
CA GLU A 374 0.46 -17.95 -5.12
C GLU A 374 -0.55 -17.46 -4.08
N LEU A 375 -1.80 -17.97 -4.13
CA LEU A 375 -2.83 -17.66 -3.14
C LEU A 375 -2.44 -18.11 -1.72
N VAL A 376 -1.86 -19.30 -1.56
CA VAL A 376 -1.40 -19.82 -0.27
C VAL A 376 -0.26 -18.97 0.27
N ALA A 377 0.75 -18.67 -0.55
CA ALA A 377 1.87 -17.82 -0.14
C ALA A 377 1.42 -16.39 0.20
N GLY A 378 0.46 -15.84 -0.55
CA GLY A 378 -0.18 -14.55 -0.24
C GLY A 378 -0.81 -14.55 1.15
N LYS A 379 -1.59 -15.59 1.47
CA LYS A 379 -2.21 -15.75 2.79
C LYS A 379 -1.21 -15.97 3.93
N LEU A 380 -0.06 -16.57 3.65
CA LEU A 380 1.03 -16.68 4.62
C LEU A 380 1.64 -15.31 4.94
N ARG A 381 1.93 -14.51 3.90
CA ARG A 381 2.43 -13.14 4.05
C ARG A 381 1.48 -12.26 4.86
N GLU A 382 0.17 -12.35 4.61
CA GLU A 382 -0.85 -11.62 5.41
C GLU A 382 -0.78 -11.98 6.92
N ARG A 383 -0.41 -13.20 7.28
CA ARG A 383 -0.32 -13.68 8.68
C ARG A 383 1.01 -13.36 9.37
N GLU A 384 1.98 -12.77 8.69
CA GLU A 384 3.29 -12.45 9.24
C GLU A 384 3.17 -11.48 10.43
N THR A 385 2.25 -10.53 10.35
CA THR A 385 2.00 -9.57 11.42
C THR A 385 0.86 -9.99 12.36
N ILE A 386 0.89 -9.50 13.61
CA ILE A 386 -0.23 -9.67 14.56
C ILE A 386 -1.50 -9.01 14.03
N ASP A 387 -1.37 -7.88 13.35
CA ASP A 387 -2.49 -7.14 12.76
C ASP A 387 -3.13 -7.93 11.62
N GLY A 388 -2.33 -8.49 10.70
CA GLY A 388 -2.82 -9.35 9.63
C GLY A 388 -3.55 -10.61 10.14
N ARG A 389 -3.06 -11.23 11.24
CA ARG A 389 -3.79 -12.35 11.89
C ARG A 389 -5.11 -11.90 12.48
N GLY A 390 -5.15 -10.72 13.12
CA GLY A 390 -6.38 -10.12 13.61
C GLY A 390 -7.38 -9.85 12.49
N PHE A 391 -6.89 -9.31 11.37
CA PHE A 391 -7.69 -9.04 10.18
C PHE A 391 -8.28 -10.33 9.59
N ALA A 392 -7.49 -11.39 9.46
CA ALA A 392 -7.96 -12.69 8.96
C ALA A 392 -9.11 -13.27 9.80
N LEU A 393 -8.99 -13.21 11.14
CA LEU A 393 -10.04 -13.66 12.05
C LEU A 393 -11.31 -12.79 11.95
N GLY A 394 -11.13 -11.46 11.88
CA GLY A 394 -12.23 -10.50 11.77
C GLY A 394 -12.98 -10.60 10.44
N TYR A 395 -12.26 -10.72 9.35
CA TYR A 395 -12.82 -10.90 8.02
C TYR A 395 -13.62 -12.21 7.93
N ALA A 396 -13.02 -13.32 8.38
CA ALA A 396 -13.70 -14.62 8.40
C ALA A 396 -14.99 -14.58 9.23
N LEU A 397 -14.97 -13.92 10.41
CA LEU A 397 -16.16 -13.75 11.21
C LEU A 397 -17.23 -12.89 10.51
N ARG A 398 -16.83 -11.74 9.95
CA ARG A 398 -17.81 -10.78 9.39
C ARG A 398 -18.34 -11.21 8.04
N ILE A 399 -17.50 -11.76 7.17
CA ILE A 399 -17.88 -12.11 5.80
C ILE A 399 -18.36 -13.54 5.68
N GLN A 400 -17.77 -14.48 6.44
CA GLN A 400 -18.11 -15.91 6.33
C GLN A 400 -18.90 -16.43 7.56
N GLY A 401 -19.07 -15.61 8.60
CA GLY A 401 -19.85 -15.93 9.80
C GLY A 401 -19.12 -16.77 10.84
N ASP A 402 -17.87 -17.18 10.63
CA ASP A 402 -17.09 -18.03 11.54
C ASP A 402 -15.58 -17.69 11.46
N PRO A 403 -14.94 -17.26 12.58
CA PRO A 403 -13.51 -16.95 12.57
C PRO A 403 -12.62 -18.17 12.27
N ALA A 404 -13.11 -19.41 12.53
CA ALA A 404 -12.38 -20.63 12.19
C ALA A 404 -12.14 -20.80 10.69
N LYS A 405 -12.92 -20.13 9.84
CA LYS A 405 -12.73 -20.09 8.40
C LYS A 405 -11.38 -19.50 7.99
N ALA A 406 -10.82 -18.61 8.81
CA ALA A 406 -9.44 -18.12 8.60
C ALA A 406 -8.41 -19.27 8.55
N ASN A 407 -8.65 -20.35 9.29
CA ASN A 407 -7.74 -21.50 9.34
C ASN A 407 -8.03 -22.59 8.30
N THR A 408 -9.27 -22.63 7.76
CA THR A 408 -9.64 -23.63 6.73
C THR A 408 -9.46 -23.10 5.31
N GLU A 409 -9.39 -21.78 5.11
CA GLU A 409 -9.29 -21.16 3.78
C GLU A 409 -8.15 -21.75 2.92
N LEU A 410 -6.98 -22.00 3.52
CA LEU A 410 -5.85 -22.57 2.78
C LEU A 410 -6.15 -23.98 2.27
N ALA A 411 -6.77 -24.82 3.09
CA ALA A 411 -7.18 -26.17 2.68
C ALA A 411 -8.28 -26.12 1.64
N ASP A 412 -9.23 -25.20 1.77
CA ASP A 412 -10.32 -25.00 0.81
C ASP A 412 -9.76 -24.59 -0.57
N LEU A 413 -8.77 -23.70 -0.62
CA LEU A 413 -8.09 -23.30 -1.85
C LEU A 413 -7.30 -24.47 -2.48
N GLN A 414 -6.56 -25.21 -1.65
CA GLN A 414 -5.79 -26.38 -2.10
C GLN A 414 -6.67 -27.50 -2.65
N ALA A 415 -7.88 -27.67 -2.12
CA ALA A 415 -8.84 -28.68 -2.56
C ALA A 415 -9.49 -28.40 -3.94
N VAL A 416 -9.41 -27.17 -4.45
CA VAL A 416 -10.00 -26.78 -5.74
C VAL A 416 -9.42 -27.62 -6.89
N SER A 417 -10.26 -28.21 -7.72
CA SER A 417 -9.85 -28.94 -8.91
C SER A 417 -9.96 -28.08 -10.19
N ALA A 418 -9.26 -28.47 -11.25
CA ALA A 418 -9.39 -27.83 -12.55
C ALA A 418 -10.84 -27.87 -13.11
N ARG A 419 -11.59 -28.93 -12.78
CA ARG A 419 -13.02 -29.04 -13.13
C ARG A 419 -13.88 -28.06 -12.34
N ASP A 420 -13.54 -27.77 -11.07
CA ASP A 420 -14.25 -26.76 -10.29
C ASP A 420 -14.06 -25.37 -10.87
N VAL A 421 -12.84 -25.01 -11.28
CA VAL A 421 -12.55 -23.75 -11.97
C VAL A 421 -13.37 -23.62 -13.25
N GLN A 422 -13.38 -24.64 -14.09
CA GLN A 422 -14.19 -24.65 -15.32
C GLN A 422 -15.69 -24.54 -15.02
N ARG A 423 -16.19 -25.30 -14.05
CA ARG A 423 -17.60 -25.30 -13.64
C ARG A 423 -18.06 -23.92 -13.19
N VAL A 424 -17.26 -23.21 -12.35
CA VAL A 424 -17.62 -21.86 -11.91
C VAL A 424 -17.50 -20.86 -13.04
N ALA A 425 -16.52 -20.98 -13.94
CA ALA A 425 -16.44 -20.16 -15.15
C ALA A 425 -17.69 -20.32 -16.03
N GLN A 426 -18.15 -21.54 -16.24
CA GLN A 426 -19.38 -21.82 -16.98
C GLN A 426 -20.62 -21.27 -16.30
N LYS A 427 -20.70 -21.38 -14.96
CA LYS A 427 -21.86 -20.99 -14.17
C LYS A 427 -22.00 -19.45 -14.06
N TYR A 428 -20.91 -18.74 -13.82
CA TYR A 428 -20.96 -17.33 -13.48
C TYR A 428 -20.54 -16.39 -14.61
N LEU A 429 -19.66 -16.80 -15.52
CA LEU A 429 -19.10 -15.94 -16.57
C LEU A 429 -19.79 -16.11 -17.94
N ASP A 430 -21.12 -16.21 -17.95
CA ASP A 430 -21.87 -16.29 -19.23
C ASP A 430 -21.76 -14.94 -19.97
N PRO A 431 -21.19 -14.92 -21.20
CA PRO A 431 -21.03 -13.69 -21.97
C PRO A 431 -22.34 -12.98 -22.27
N ASN A 432 -23.49 -13.70 -22.26
CA ASN A 432 -24.80 -13.11 -22.44
C ASN A 432 -25.34 -12.38 -21.19
N LEU A 433 -24.70 -12.58 -20.04
CA LEU A 433 -25.10 -11.95 -18.76
C LEU A 433 -24.07 -10.92 -18.28
N ARG A 434 -23.12 -10.48 -19.14
CA ARG A 434 -22.11 -9.51 -18.81
C ARG A 434 -22.62 -8.07 -18.76
N MET A 435 -21.92 -7.22 -18.05
CA MET A 435 -21.94 -5.77 -18.20
C MET A 435 -20.57 -5.31 -18.67
N THR A 436 -20.49 -4.63 -19.80
CA THR A 436 -19.24 -4.01 -20.29
C THR A 436 -19.24 -2.54 -19.92
N ILE A 437 -18.23 -2.10 -19.19
CA ILE A 437 -18.01 -0.72 -18.78
C ILE A 437 -16.87 -0.18 -19.63
N ARG A 438 -17.14 0.87 -20.43
CA ARG A 438 -16.19 1.51 -21.33
C ARG A 438 -15.82 2.86 -20.77
N TYR A 439 -14.57 3.09 -20.46
CA TYR A 439 -14.09 4.31 -19.81
C TYR A 439 -13.13 5.08 -20.70
N ARG A 440 -13.43 6.35 -20.94
CA ARG A 440 -12.71 7.22 -21.89
C ARG A 440 -12.49 8.61 -21.32
N ALA A 441 -11.62 9.37 -21.99
CA ALA A 441 -11.45 10.79 -21.73
C ALA A 441 -12.77 11.55 -21.97
N GLU A 442 -13.02 12.59 -21.18
CA GLU A 442 -14.20 13.46 -21.28
C GLU A 442 -14.34 14.08 -22.67
N SER A 443 -13.23 14.37 -23.35
CA SER A 443 -13.21 14.87 -24.73
C SER A 443 -13.85 13.92 -25.75
N ALA A 444 -13.93 12.63 -25.43
CA ALA A 444 -14.58 11.62 -26.27
C ALA A 444 -16.08 11.46 -25.98
N ARG A 445 -16.65 12.21 -25.03
CA ARG A 445 -18.09 12.16 -24.72
C ARG A 445 -18.90 12.68 -25.90
N PRO A 446 -19.86 11.90 -26.43
CA PRO A 446 -20.75 12.38 -27.49
C PRO A 446 -21.58 13.56 -27.00
N LYS A 447 -21.78 14.57 -27.87
CA LYS A 447 -22.63 15.74 -27.57
C LYS A 447 -24.07 15.35 -27.27
N SER A 448 -24.53 14.20 -27.73
CA SER A 448 -25.85 13.62 -27.48
C SER A 448 -25.95 12.80 -26.21
N ALA A 449 -24.81 12.57 -25.48
CA ALA A 449 -24.86 11.84 -24.23
C ALA A 449 -25.65 12.61 -23.18
N ARG A 450 -26.57 11.93 -22.50
CA ARG A 450 -27.30 12.53 -21.37
C ARG A 450 -26.32 13.01 -20.32
N PRO A 451 -26.55 14.21 -19.73
CA PRO A 451 -25.84 14.58 -18.51
C PRO A 451 -26.03 13.49 -17.43
N GLU A 452 -25.04 13.30 -16.58
CA GLU A 452 -25.17 12.47 -15.39
C GLU A 452 -26.47 12.85 -14.66
N ALA A 453 -27.31 11.88 -14.32
CA ALA A 453 -28.60 12.18 -13.68
C ALA A 453 -28.35 12.82 -12.31
N GLU A 454 -28.92 13.97 -12.05
CA GLU A 454 -28.88 14.55 -10.71
C GLU A 454 -29.48 13.53 -9.72
N PRO A 455 -28.81 13.27 -8.59
CA PRO A 455 -29.34 12.38 -7.57
C PRO A 455 -30.69 12.89 -7.09
N PRO A 456 -31.67 12.01 -6.81
CA PRO A 456 -32.97 12.43 -6.31
C PRO A 456 -32.82 13.20 -4.99
N PRO A 457 -33.62 14.24 -4.75
CA PRO A 457 -33.52 15.03 -3.54
C PRO A 457 -33.65 14.14 -2.29
N PRO A 458 -32.81 14.37 -1.27
CA PRO A 458 -32.79 13.56 -0.06
C PRO A 458 -34.14 13.62 0.67
N LYS A 459 -34.58 12.48 1.19
CA LYS A 459 -35.79 12.44 2.05
C LYS A 459 -35.49 13.11 3.38
N THR A 460 -36.44 13.93 3.85
CA THR A 460 -36.39 14.52 5.19
C THR A 460 -36.36 13.40 6.24
N VAL A 461 -35.37 13.41 7.13
CA VAL A 461 -35.25 12.44 8.21
C VAL A 461 -35.91 12.99 9.48
N ALA A 462 -36.52 12.11 10.26
CA ALA A 462 -37.13 12.52 11.52
C ALA A 462 -36.06 12.96 12.52
N ALA A 463 -36.36 14.03 13.29
CA ALA A 463 -35.47 14.55 14.32
C ALA A 463 -35.02 13.43 15.29
N TYR A 464 -33.72 13.40 15.60
CA TYR A 464 -33.16 12.47 16.57
C TYR A 464 -33.62 12.81 17.97
N LYS A 465 -34.20 11.80 18.69
CA LYS A 465 -34.71 11.94 20.07
C LYS A 465 -33.96 11.08 21.10
N GLY A 466 -32.83 10.52 20.71
CA GLY A 466 -31.99 9.70 21.61
C GLY A 466 -31.08 10.54 22.50
N PRO A 467 -30.32 9.90 23.40
CA PRO A 467 -29.34 10.56 24.22
C PRO A 467 -28.20 11.14 23.38
N ILE A 468 -27.70 12.32 23.75
CA ILE A 468 -26.58 13.01 23.10
C ILE A 468 -25.42 13.03 24.09
N SER A 469 -24.29 12.47 23.69
CA SER A 469 -23.04 12.58 24.44
C SER A 469 -22.40 13.95 24.18
N THR A 470 -21.85 14.53 25.22
CA THR A 470 -21.03 15.75 25.14
C THR A 470 -19.72 15.54 25.88
N LEU A 471 -18.67 16.21 25.42
CA LEU A 471 -17.38 16.19 26.10
C LEU A 471 -17.55 16.76 27.51
N ALA A 472 -17.20 15.97 28.52
CA ALA A 472 -17.33 16.38 29.93
C ALA A 472 -16.34 17.52 30.25
N PRO A 473 -16.64 18.40 31.20
CA PRO A 473 -15.67 19.38 31.69
C PRO A 473 -14.37 18.71 32.14
N PRO A 474 -13.20 19.33 31.97
CA PRO A 474 -11.91 18.71 32.27
C PRO A 474 -11.79 18.08 33.66
N GLN A 475 -12.41 18.70 34.65
CA GLN A 475 -12.37 18.27 36.09
C GLN A 475 -13.17 16.97 36.33
N THR A 476 -14.11 16.64 35.46
CA THR A 476 -15.02 15.50 35.61
C THR A 476 -14.73 14.35 34.63
N ARG A 477 -13.74 14.52 33.77
CA ARG A 477 -13.34 13.45 32.83
C ARG A 477 -12.66 12.31 33.58
N ARG A 478 -13.03 11.09 33.24
CA ARG A 478 -12.26 9.93 33.70
C ARG A 478 -10.96 9.85 32.87
N PRO A 479 -9.79 9.86 33.56
CA PRO A 479 -8.53 9.71 32.84
C PRO A 479 -8.40 8.31 32.24
N PRO A 480 -7.62 8.14 31.17
CA PRO A 480 -7.23 6.81 30.71
C PRO A 480 -6.55 6.00 31.82
N PRO A 481 -6.69 4.67 31.82
CA PRO A 481 -5.96 3.80 32.75
C PRO A 481 -4.44 4.05 32.70
N PRO A 482 -3.69 3.73 33.77
CA PRO A 482 -2.24 3.88 33.77
C PRO A 482 -1.59 2.97 32.71
N VAL A 483 -0.39 3.34 32.28
CA VAL A 483 0.42 2.50 31.38
C VAL A 483 0.99 1.35 32.19
N GLY A 484 0.97 0.15 31.63
CA GLY A 484 1.61 -1.03 32.21
C GLY A 484 3.15 -0.98 32.11
N LYS A 485 3.80 -2.05 32.53
CA LYS A 485 5.25 -2.16 32.42
C LYS A 485 5.66 -2.47 30.97
N PRO A 486 6.68 -1.78 30.40
CA PRO A 486 7.17 -2.08 29.09
C PRO A 486 7.65 -3.54 28.99
N MET A 487 7.40 -4.17 27.84
CA MET A 487 7.92 -5.49 27.50
C MET A 487 9.20 -5.33 26.65
N PRO A 488 10.27 -6.04 26.93
CA PRO A 488 11.48 -5.98 26.12
C PRO A 488 11.22 -6.61 24.73
N ALA A 489 11.70 -5.94 23.68
CA ALA A 489 11.75 -6.50 22.34
C ALA A 489 12.98 -7.42 22.20
N SER A 490 12.82 -8.57 21.55
CA SER A 490 13.95 -9.37 21.10
C SER A 490 14.40 -8.85 19.74
N LEU A 491 15.63 -8.33 19.66
CA LEU A 491 16.18 -7.86 18.41
C LEU A 491 16.82 -9.00 17.62
N PRO A 492 16.64 -9.08 16.29
CA PRO A 492 17.35 -10.02 15.44
C PRO A 492 18.87 -9.83 15.57
N LYS A 493 19.60 -10.93 15.51
CA LYS A 493 21.07 -10.93 15.53
C LYS A 493 21.59 -11.32 14.16
N PRO A 494 21.93 -10.35 13.30
CA PRO A 494 22.46 -10.65 11.99
C PRO A 494 23.83 -11.32 12.08
N ALA A 495 24.04 -12.37 11.29
CA ALA A 495 25.34 -12.98 11.04
C ALA A 495 25.81 -12.54 9.63
N GLU A 496 27.09 -12.28 9.47
CA GLU A 496 27.63 -11.91 8.17
C GLU A 496 28.84 -12.75 7.77
N ARG A 497 29.03 -12.90 6.45
CA ARG A 497 30.17 -13.55 5.82
C ARG A 497 30.42 -12.92 4.47
N THR A 498 31.69 -12.76 4.10
CA THR A 498 32.06 -12.42 2.71
C THR A 498 32.51 -13.69 2.00
N LEU A 499 31.91 -13.98 0.85
CA LEU A 499 32.28 -15.09 -0.02
C LEU A 499 33.68 -14.86 -0.67
N ALA A 500 34.30 -15.89 -1.20
CA ALA A 500 35.60 -15.80 -1.86
C ALA A 500 35.64 -14.81 -3.03
N ASN A 501 34.54 -14.63 -3.72
CA ASN A 501 34.38 -13.67 -4.82
C ASN A 501 34.10 -12.22 -4.39
N GLY A 502 33.97 -11.97 -3.07
CA GLY A 502 33.75 -10.63 -2.54
C GLY A 502 32.29 -10.29 -2.23
N LEU A 503 31.32 -11.16 -2.52
CA LEU A 503 29.92 -10.94 -2.16
C LEU A 503 29.76 -10.97 -0.64
N ARG A 504 29.23 -9.89 -0.08
CA ARG A 504 28.85 -9.80 1.33
C ARG A 504 27.48 -10.46 1.51
N VAL A 505 27.38 -11.39 2.44
CA VAL A 505 26.14 -12.11 2.77
C VAL A 505 25.76 -11.85 4.22
N ILE A 506 24.54 -11.42 4.46
CA ILE A 506 23.97 -11.12 5.78
C ILE A 506 22.76 -12.03 5.98
N VAL A 507 22.68 -12.71 7.12
CA VAL A 507 21.57 -13.62 7.44
C VAL A 507 21.01 -13.28 8.81
N ALA A 508 19.69 -13.10 8.91
CA ALA A 508 19.01 -12.85 10.18
C ALA A 508 17.67 -13.59 10.27
N ARG A 509 17.50 -14.39 11.32
CA ARG A 509 16.21 -15.04 11.58
C ARG A 509 15.24 -14.04 12.19
N SER A 510 14.02 -13.91 11.61
CA SER A 510 13.00 -12.98 12.07
C SER A 510 11.63 -13.59 12.30
N SER A 511 11.33 -14.79 11.81
CA SER A 511 10.00 -15.39 11.84
C SER A 511 10.08 -16.91 12.00
N ASP A 512 9.02 -17.49 12.59
CA ASP A 512 8.77 -18.94 12.59
C ASP A 512 7.74 -19.34 11.50
N LEU A 513 7.22 -18.36 10.74
CA LEU A 513 6.44 -18.66 9.54
C LEU A 513 7.37 -19.14 8.44
N PRO A 514 6.98 -20.14 7.63
CA PRO A 514 7.85 -20.75 6.63
C PRO A 514 8.05 -19.83 5.40
N LEU A 515 8.53 -18.61 5.64
CA LEU A 515 8.82 -17.59 4.62
C LEU A 515 10.25 -17.07 4.77
N VAL A 516 10.91 -16.86 3.65
CA VAL A 516 12.24 -16.24 3.56
C VAL A 516 12.20 -15.11 2.55
N THR A 517 12.74 -13.96 2.91
CA THR A 517 13.08 -12.88 1.98
C THR A 517 14.58 -12.92 1.69
N ALA A 518 14.93 -12.96 0.40
CA ALA A 518 16.29 -12.78 -0.09
C ALA A 518 16.35 -11.48 -0.89
N ASP A 519 17.22 -10.55 -0.49
CA ASP A 519 17.44 -9.29 -1.18
C ASP A 519 18.89 -9.16 -1.64
N LEU A 520 19.09 -9.10 -2.96
CA LEU A 520 20.38 -8.81 -3.56
C LEU A 520 20.40 -7.33 -3.94
N THR A 521 21.06 -6.53 -3.13
CA THR A 521 21.24 -5.10 -3.37
C THR A 521 22.60 -4.83 -4.00
N VAL A 522 22.60 -4.24 -5.21
CA VAL A 522 23.77 -3.68 -5.90
C VAL A 522 23.92 -2.22 -5.49
N LYS A 523 25.11 -1.80 -5.02
CA LYS A 523 25.39 -0.47 -4.46
C LYS A 523 25.52 0.62 -5.54
N THR A 524 24.65 0.55 -6.55
CA THR A 524 24.64 1.46 -7.70
C THR A 524 23.23 1.56 -8.24
N GLY A 525 22.73 2.77 -8.45
CA GLY A 525 21.42 3.10 -8.98
C GLY A 525 21.48 4.15 -10.08
N ALA A 526 20.44 4.97 -10.18
CA ALA A 526 20.26 5.95 -11.25
C ALA A 526 21.36 7.02 -11.34
N TRP A 527 22.14 7.26 -10.27
CA TRP A 527 23.29 8.15 -10.37
C TRP A 527 24.34 7.70 -11.41
N ALA A 528 24.32 6.42 -11.79
CA ALA A 528 25.20 5.85 -12.80
C ALA A 528 24.63 5.95 -14.23
N ASP A 529 23.45 6.52 -14.40
CA ASP A 529 22.84 6.72 -15.72
C ASP A 529 23.77 7.56 -16.61
N PRO A 530 24.03 7.13 -17.84
CA PRO A 530 24.84 7.93 -18.76
C PRO A 530 24.15 9.27 -19.07
N PRO A 531 24.90 10.34 -19.33
CA PRO A 531 24.31 11.64 -19.66
C PRO A 531 23.26 11.54 -20.78
N LYS A 532 22.07 12.14 -20.56
CA LYS A 532 20.90 12.12 -21.45
C LYS A 532 20.19 10.76 -21.59
N LEU A 533 20.58 9.77 -20.82
CA LEU A 533 19.95 8.44 -20.76
C LEU A 533 19.34 8.20 -19.36
N GLY A 534 18.72 9.23 -18.78
CA GLY A 534 18.01 9.08 -17.52
C GLY A 534 17.00 7.93 -17.58
N GLY A 535 16.97 7.10 -16.53
CA GLY A 535 16.16 5.87 -16.48
C GLY A 535 16.90 4.62 -16.94
N ALA A 536 18.21 4.70 -17.31
CA ALA A 536 18.96 3.53 -17.75
C ALA A 536 19.07 2.46 -16.63
N ALA A 537 19.34 2.86 -15.38
CA ALA A 537 19.40 1.93 -14.25
C ALA A 537 18.03 1.28 -13.99
N SER A 538 16.95 2.06 -14.01
CA SER A 538 15.58 1.56 -13.83
C SER A 538 15.18 0.58 -14.93
N MET A 539 15.49 0.91 -16.19
CA MET A 539 15.23 0.03 -17.33
C MET A 539 16.11 -1.23 -17.27
N THR A 540 17.39 -1.10 -16.84
CA THR A 540 18.27 -2.27 -16.63
C THR A 540 17.66 -3.21 -15.58
N ALA A 541 17.20 -2.69 -14.45
CA ALA A 541 16.54 -3.48 -13.41
C ALA A 541 15.26 -4.14 -13.94
N ALA A 542 14.40 -3.41 -14.65
CA ALA A 542 13.18 -3.95 -15.25
C ALA A 542 13.48 -5.10 -16.23
N MET A 543 14.57 -4.98 -17.00
CA MET A 543 14.96 -5.99 -17.99
C MET A 543 15.58 -7.28 -17.40
N LEU A 544 15.95 -7.30 -16.12
CA LEU A 544 16.53 -8.50 -15.49
C LEU A 544 15.58 -9.70 -15.55
N THR A 545 14.28 -9.46 -15.38
CA THR A 545 13.24 -10.50 -15.41
C THR A 545 12.66 -10.75 -16.81
N GLU A 546 13.12 -10.01 -17.83
CA GLU A 546 12.62 -10.10 -19.20
C GLU A 546 13.42 -11.09 -20.07
N GLY A 547 14.10 -12.01 -19.44
CA GLY A 547 14.83 -13.12 -20.04
C GLY A 547 16.30 -13.13 -19.68
N THR A 548 16.80 -14.33 -19.47
CA THR A 548 18.21 -14.62 -19.25
C THR A 548 18.79 -15.38 -20.47
N THR A 549 20.07 -15.74 -20.38
CA THR A 549 20.69 -16.63 -21.38
C THR A 549 20.11 -18.03 -21.40
N SER A 550 19.39 -18.44 -20.30
CA SER A 550 18.84 -19.77 -20.13
C SER A 550 17.32 -19.82 -20.07
N ARG A 551 16.65 -18.68 -19.79
CA ARG A 551 15.20 -18.59 -19.59
C ARG A 551 14.57 -17.46 -20.42
N SER A 552 13.37 -17.65 -20.91
CA SER A 552 12.54 -16.54 -21.43
C SER A 552 11.86 -15.78 -20.28
N ALA A 553 11.29 -14.61 -20.55
CA ALA A 553 10.52 -13.83 -19.58
C ALA A 553 9.35 -14.64 -18.99
N GLN A 554 8.59 -15.36 -19.86
CA GLN A 554 7.50 -16.20 -19.40
C GLN A 554 7.96 -17.41 -18.57
N GLN A 555 9.14 -17.97 -18.86
CA GLN A 555 9.72 -19.04 -18.04
C GLN A 555 10.10 -18.53 -16.66
N ILE A 556 10.73 -17.35 -16.57
CA ILE A 556 11.07 -16.74 -15.27
C ILE A 556 9.79 -16.49 -14.46
N ALA A 557 8.77 -15.87 -15.07
CA ALA A 557 7.50 -15.63 -14.41
C ALA A 557 6.87 -16.92 -13.91
N ARG A 558 6.68 -17.89 -14.79
CA ARG A 558 6.05 -19.17 -14.47
C ARG A 558 6.82 -19.99 -13.43
N GLU A 559 8.15 -20.08 -13.54
CA GLU A 559 8.96 -20.81 -12.55
C GLU A 559 8.89 -20.15 -11.17
N THR A 560 8.91 -18.81 -11.10
CA THR A 560 8.79 -18.05 -9.86
C THR A 560 7.40 -18.21 -9.23
N GLU A 561 6.35 -18.01 -10.03
CA GLU A 561 4.96 -18.04 -9.57
C GLU A 561 4.52 -19.47 -9.18
N THR A 562 5.03 -20.51 -9.86
CA THR A 562 4.83 -21.92 -9.46
C THR A 562 5.41 -22.22 -8.06
N LEU A 563 6.44 -21.51 -7.62
CA LEU A 563 6.96 -21.62 -6.26
C LEU A 563 6.10 -20.85 -5.22
N GLY A 564 5.07 -20.12 -5.64
CA GLY A 564 4.37 -19.14 -4.81
C GLY A 564 5.27 -17.98 -4.39
N ALA A 565 6.35 -17.75 -5.13
CA ALA A 565 7.33 -16.71 -4.84
C ALA A 565 6.96 -15.39 -5.51
N THR A 566 7.41 -14.29 -4.92
CA THR A 566 7.44 -12.98 -5.61
C THR A 566 8.89 -12.62 -5.90
N LEU A 567 9.17 -12.27 -7.14
CA LEU A 567 10.46 -11.79 -7.60
C LEU A 567 10.30 -10.39 -8.18
N SER A 568 10.88 -9.40 -7.55
CA SER A 568 10.84 -8.01 -7.98
C SER A 568 12.24 -7.46 -8.22
N THR A 569 12.31 -6.51 -9.15
CA THR A 569 13.56 -5.80 -9.47
C THR A 569 13.29 -4.31 -9.53
N GLY A 570 14.27 -3.50 -9.13
CA GLY A 570 14.12 -2.05 -9.13
C GLY A 570 15.45 -1.32 -9.03
N ALA A 571 15.40 -0.03 -9.32
CA ALA A 571 16.52 0.86 -9.08
C ALA A 571 16.04 2.14 -8.39
N SER A 572 16.75 2.50 -7.33
CA SER A 572 16.66 3.81 -6.67
C SER A 572 17.75 4.74 -7.20
N LEU A 573 17.91 5.90 -6.55
CA LEU A 573 18.98 6.80 -6.88
C LEU A 573 20.38 6.17 -6.66
N GLU A 574 20.57 5.38 -5.59
CA GLU A 574 21.88 4.86 -5.17
C GLU A 574 22.00 3.33 -5.15
N ALA A 575 20.94 2.61 -5.38
CA ALA A 575 20.95 1.15 -5.36
C ALA A 575 20.03 0.56 -6.42
N SER A 576 20.39 -0.65 -6.89
CA SER A 576 19.52 -1.52 -7.67
C SER A 576 19.31 -2.80 -6.89
N SER A 577 18.10 -3.35 -6.89
CA SER A 577 17.77 -4.55 -6.11
C SER A 577 17.11 -5.63 -6.95
N VAL A 578 17.33 -6.86 -6.50
CA VAL A 578 16.57 -8.05 -6.90
C VAL A 578 16.08 -8.69 -5.60
N THR A 579 14.77 -8.64 -5.37
CA THR A 579 14.16 -9.10 -4.11
C THR A 579 13.27 -10.29 -4.39
N LEU A 580 13.47 -11.37 -3.65
CA LEU A 580 12.72 -12.61 -3.69
C LEU A 580 12.05 -12.84 -2.32
N ASN A 581 10.75 -13.09 -2.30
CA ASN A 581 10.07 -13.63 -1.12
C ASN A 581 9.48 -14.99 -1.48
N VAL A 582 9.80 -16.02 -0.70
CA VAL A 582 9.51 -17.42 -1.04
C VAL A 582 9.28 -18.26 0.20
N MET A 583 8.53 -19.35 0.07
CA MET A 583 8.41 -20.36 1.13
C MET A 583 9.75 -21.05 1.40
N THR A 584 10.04 -21.33 2.67
CA THR A 584 11.32 -21.88 3.12
C THR A 584 11.72 -23.17 2.40
N ASP A 585 10.75 -24.06 2.11
CA ASP A 585 11.01 -25.32 1.40
C ASP A 585 11.30 -25.14 -0.11
N LYS A 586 11.09 -23.94 -0.65
CA LYS A 586 11.33 -23.56 -2.04
C LYS A 586 12.52 -22.61 -2.22
N LEU A 587 13.22 -22.27 -1.13
CA LEU A 587 14.26 -21.25 -1.11
C LEU A 587 15.37 -21.51 -2.13
N ASP A 588 15.91 -22.73 -2.17
CA ASP A 588 17.00 -23.07 -3.11
C ASP A 588 16.61 -22.84 -4.58
N ALA A 589 15.40 -23.25 -4.96
CA ALA A 589 14.89 -23.05 -6.31
C ALA A 589 14.66 -21.56 -6.62
N GLY A 590 14.06 -20.81 -5.67
CA GLY A 590 13.82 -19.37 -5.85
C GLY A 590 15.12 -18.57 -5.96
N VAL A 591 16.10 -18.83 -5.09
CA VAL A 591 17.40 -18.14 -5.13
C VAL A 591 18.20 -18.51 -6.39
N ALA A 592 18.04 -19.72 -6.94
CA ALA A 592 18.64 -20.06 -8.24
C ALA A 592 18.06 -19.23 -9.40
N ILE A 593 16.75 -18.95 -9.41
CA ILE A 593 16.12 -18.03 -10.39
C ILE A 593 16.63 -16.60 -10.16
N MET A 594 16.65 -16.14 -8.92
CA MET A 594 17.17 -14.82 -8.54
C MET A 594 18.62 -14.63 -9.00
N ALA A 595 19.48 -15.63 -8.79
CA ALA A 595 20.87 -15.57 -9.24
C ALA A 595 20.99 -15.52 -10.78
N ASP A 596 20.16 -16.26 -11.51
CA ASP A 596 20.19 -16.24 -12.96
C ASP A 596 19.76 -14.89 -13.53
N VAL A 597 18.67 -14.29 -13.02
CA VAL A 597 18.22 -12.96 -13.48
C VAL A 597 19.20 -11.85 -13.13
N ALA A 598 19.86 -11.94 -11.97
CA ALA A 598 20.85 -10.95 -11.56
C ALA A 598 22.17 -11.04 -12.35
N ARG A 599 22.57 -12.24 -12.75
CA ARG A 599 23.89 -12.51 -13.32
C ARG A 599 23.90 -12.58 -14.85
N ASN A 600 22.82 -13.09 -15.46
CA ASN A 600 22.79 -13.54 -16.85
C ASN A 600 21.68 -12.91 -17.71
N PRO A 601 21.25 -11.65 -17.51
CA PRO A 601 20.17 -11.08 -18.30
C PRO A 601 20.56 -11.03 -19.78
N ALA A 602 19.58 -11.31 -20.66
CA ALA A 602 19.81 -11.40 -22.10
C ALA A 602 19.71 -10.05 -22.84
N PHE A 603 19.01 -9.06 -22.27
CA PHE A 603 18.74 -7.74 -22.85
C PHE A 603 18.29 -7.79 -24.31
N LYS A 604 17.27 -8.62 -24.60
CA LYS A 604 16.76 -8.80 -25.97
C LYS A 604 16.10 -7.51 -26.47
N PRO A 605 16.33 -7.09 -27.72
CA PRO A 605 15.75 -5.85 -28.27
C PRO A 605 14.22 -5.83 -28.25
N GLU A 606 13.57 -6.96 -28.54
CA GLU A 606 12.11 -7.08 -28.53
C GLU A 606 11.49 -6.90 -27.14
N GLU A 607 12.19 -7.33 -26.09
CA GLU A 607 11.78 -7.14 -24.70
C GLU A 607 12.01 -5.71 -24.24
N LEU A 608 13.12 -5.10 -24.65
CA LEU A 608 13.36 -3.67 -24.39
C LEU A 608 12.27 -2.81 -25.02
N GLU A 609 11.85 -3.12 -26.25
CA GLU A 609 10.80 -2.33 -26.90
C GLU A 609 9.45 -2.49 -26.19
N ARG A 610 9.14 -3.70 -25.73
CA ARG A 610 7.94 -3.94 -24.92
C ARG A 610 7.99 -3.18 -23.58
N GLN A 611 9.10 -3.26 -22.84
CA GLN A 611 9.28 -2.55 -21.58
C GLN A 611 9.29 -1.02 -21.78
N ARG A 612 9.87 -0.56 -22.89
CA ARG A 612 9.82 0.87 -23.27
C ARG A 612 8.40 1.36 -23.43
N GLN A 613 7.56 0.62 -24.16
CA GLN A 613 6.16 1.01 -24.38
C GLN A 613 5.40 1.03 -23.05
N LEU A 614 5.56 0.01 -22.20
CA LEU A 614 4.93 -0.02 -20.87
C LEU A 614 5.38 1.17 -20.00
N ALA A 615 6.66 1.51 -20.01
CA ALA A 615 7.19 2.65 -19.27
C ALA A 615 6.63 3.99 -19.79
N LEU A 616 6.50 4.15 -21.11
CA LEU A 616 5.92 5.36 -21.71
C LEU A 616 4.42 5.49 -21.40
N ASP A 617 3.66 4.38 -21.46
CA ASP A 617 2.25 4.36 -21.10
C ASP A 617 2.06 4.71 -19.61
N ALA A 618 2.90 4.16 -18.72
CA ALA A 618 2.89 4.50 -17.30
C ALA A 618 3.21 5.98 -17.05
N LEU A 619 4.21 6.55 -17.75
CA LEU A 619 4.53 7.98 -17.68
C LEU A 619 3.36 8.83 -18.19
N GLN A 620 2.67 8.42 -19.26
CA GLN A 620 1.51 9.14 -19.78
C GLN A 620 0.40 9.24 -18.70
N VAL A 621 0.20 8.19 -17.92
CA VAL A 621 -0.73 8.21 -16.78
C VAL A 621 -0.19 9.11 -15.66
N ALA A 622 1.06 8.94 -15.25
CA ALA A 622 1.66 9.70 -14.16
C ALA A 622 1.68 11.22 -14.41
N TYR A 623 1.84 11.65 -15.66
CA TYR A 623 1.81 13.07 -16.05
C TYR A 623 0.39 13.70 -16.01
N GLN A 624 -0.66 12.93 -15.66
CA GLN A 624 -1.99 13.46 -15.36
C GLN A 624 -2.18 13.77 -13.87
N GLU A 625 -1.23 13.39 -13.02
CA GLU A 625 -1.34 13.51 -11.58
C GLU A 625 -0.38 14.58 -11.02
N PRO A 626 -0.91 15.67 -10.41
CA PRO A 626 -0.08 16.75 -9.86
C PRO A 626 0.98 16.26 -8.85
N GLY A 627 0.64 15.26 -8.03
CA GLY A 627 1.55 14.67 -7.04
C GLY A 627 2.72 13.93 -7.66
N GLN A 628 2.49 13.20 -8.76
CA GLN A 628 3.52 12.47 -9.50
C GLN A 628 4.49 13.42 -10.20
N ILE A 629 3.97 14.40 -10.93
CA ILE A 629 4.79 15.42 -11.59
C ILE A 629 5.67 16.14 -10.56
N ALA A 630 5.08 16.54 -9.42
CA ALA A 630 5.83 17.18 -8.34
C ALA A 630 6.94 16.26 -7.79
N GLY A 631 6.65 14.96 -7.65
CA GLY A 631 7.64 13.96 -7.24
C GLY A 631 8.82 13.85 -8.20
N PHE A 632 8.56 13.81 -9.51
CA PHE A 632 9.59 13.73 -10.54
C PHE A 632 10.47 14.98 -10.61
N THR A 633 9.98 16.15 -10.18
CA THR A 633 10.76 17.40 -10.18
C THR A 633 11.72 17.54 -9.01
N VAL A 634 11.62 16.72 -7.96
CA VAL A 634 12.47 16.88 -6.75
C VAL A 634 13.94 16.75 -7.08
N ALA A 635 14.35 15.66 -7.73
CA ALA A 635 15.73 15.41 -8.05
C ALA A 635 16.30 16.43 -9.06
N PRO A 636 15.64 16.73 -10.19
CA PRO A 636 16.08 17.77 -11.12
C PRO A 636 16.19 19.17 -10.51
N VAL A 637 15.35 19.50 -9.51
CA VAL A 637 15.38 20.81 -8.85
C VAL A 637 16.46 20.87 -7.77
N VAL A 638 16.56 19.86 -6.93
CA VAL A 638 17.48 19.84 -5.78
C VAL A 638 18.93 19.59 -6.22
N PHE A 639 19.13 18.71 -7.20
CA PHE A 639 20.45 18.25 -7.61
C PHE A 639 20.81 18.66 -9.05
N ALA A 640 20.22 19.74 -9.56
CA ALA A 640 20.46 20.22 -10.92
C ALA A 640 21.96 20.23 -11.30
N GLY A 641 22.29 19.70 -12.47
CA GLY A 641 23.66 19.66 -12.99
C GLY A 641 24.58 18.64 -12.35
N THR A 642 24.07 17.75 -11.50
CA THR A 642 24.81 16.66 -10.87
C THR A 642 24.29 15.30 -11.35
N PRO A 643 25.02 14.20 -11.11
CA PRO A 643 24.52 12.85 -11.42
C PRO A 643 23.20 12.46 -10.74
N PHE A 644 22.81 13.15 -9.67
CA PHE A 644 21.51 12.96 -8.99
C PHE A 644 20.37 13.80 -9.60
N GLY A 645 20.70 14.75 -10.49
CA GLY A 645 19.79 15.80 -10.96
C GLY A 645 18.91 15.40 -12.15
N HIS A 646 18.40 14.17 -12.18
CA HIS A 646 17.48 13.71 -13.22
C HIS A 646 16.37 12.81 -12.63
N ALA A 647 15.35 12.50 -13.43
CA ALA A 647 14.30 11.57 -13.03
C ALA A 647 14.84 10.12 -13.10
N ALA A 648 14.98 9.46 -11.95
CA ALA A 648 15.54 8.11 -11.86
C ALA A 648 14.78 7.07 -12.71
N GLY A 649 13.46 7.23 -12.88
CA GLY A 649 12.62 6.38 -13.74
C GLY A 649 12.67 6.75 -15.22
N GLY A 650 13.45 7.79 -15.59
CA GLY A 650 13.48 8.32 -16.95
C GLY A 650 12.34 9.29 -17.27
N THR A 651 12.32 9.76 -18.51
CA THR A 651 11.37 10.74 -19.02
C THR A 651 10.81 10.27 -20.37
N PRO A 652 9.70 10.87 -20.86
CA PRO A 652 9.21 10.61 -22.21
C PRO A 652 10.25 10.88 -23.30
N ASP A 653 11.27 11.71 -23.01
CA ASP A 653 12.34 12.07 -23.95
C ASP A 653 13.58 11.18 -23.79
N SER A 654 13.92 10.70 -22.58
CA SER A 654 15.12 9.87 -22.34
C SER A 654 14.89 8.39 -22.64
N ILE A 655 13.73 7.82 -22.23
CA ILE A 655 13.40 6.39 -22.39
C ILE A 655 13.48 5.92 -23.86
N PRO A 656 12.99 6.67 -24.88
CA PRO A 656 13.13 6.27 -26.28
C PRO A 656 14.57 6.16 -26.80
N ARG A 657 15.53 6.79 -26.11
CA ARG A 657 16.95 6.78 -26.51
C ARG A 657 17.72 5.56 -26.01
N LEU A 658 17.21 4.87 -24.99
CA LEU A 658 17.87 3.72 -24.38
C LEU A 658 18.02 2.57 -25.39
N LYS A 659 19.18 1.94 -25.39
CA LYS A 659 19.52 0.78 -26.24
C LYS A 659 19.96 -0.39 -25.38
N THR A 660 19.81 -1.58 -25.87
CA THR A 660 20.26 -2.80 -25.19
C THR A 660 21.75 -2.77 -24.83
N ASP A 661 22.60 -2.16 -25.68
CA ASP A 661 24.03 -2.01 -25.40
C ASP A 661 24.30 -1.10 -24.19
N ASP A 662 23.49 -0.05 -23.99
CA ASP A 662 23.61 0.86 -22.85
C ASP A 662 23.30 0.12 -21.55
N LEU A 663 22.20 -0.66 -21.54
CA LEU A 663 21.77 -1.45 -20.39
C LEU A 663 22.77 -2.58 -20.07
N ALA A 664 23.25 -3.29 -21.09
CA ALA A 664 24.24 -4.33 -20.94
C ALA A 664 25.59 -3.76 -20.44
N ALA A 665 25.98 -2.56 -20.87
CA ALA A 665 27.18 -1.88 -20.38
C ALA A 665 27.06 -1.53 -18.89
N LEU A 666 25.88 -0.95 -18.49
CA LEU A 666 25.60 -0.63 -17.09
C LEU A 666 25.61 -1.88 -16.23
N HIS A 667 24.91 -2.94 -16.66
CA HIS A 667 24.89 -4.21 -15.95
C HIS A 667 26.31 -4.78 -15.76
N ARG A 668 27.12 -4.89 -16.82
CA ARG A 668 28.50 -5.40 -16.73
C ARG A 668 29.40 -4.57 -15.80
N ALA A 669 29.19 -3.27 -15.73
CA ALA A 669 29.99 -2.38 -14.88
C ALA A 669 29.65 -2.56 -13.39
N TRP A 670 28.39 -2.76 -13.05
CA TRP A 670 27.89 -2.59 -11.69
C TRP A 670 27.31 -3.84 -11.03
N PHE A 671 26.72 -4.79 -11.78
CA PHE A 671 26.20 -6.06 -11.24
C PHE A 671 27.34 -7.05 -11.08
N ARG A 672 28.01 -6.95 -9.95
CA ARG A 672 29.22 -7.70 -9.63
C ARG A 672 29.28 -8.03 -8.14
N PRO A 673 29.87 -9.17 -7.73
CA PRO A 673 29.80 -9.66 -6.36
C PRO A 673 30.45 -8.71 -5.33
N ASP A 674 31.52 -8.00 -5.70
CA ASP A 674 32.22 -7.06 -4.84
C ASP A 674 31.56 -5.66 -4.76
N ASN A 675 30.44 -5.45 -5.47
CA ASN A 675 29.59 -4.27 -5.41
C ASN A 675 28.17 -4.60 -4.94
N ALA A 676 27.93 -5.84 -4.48
CA ALA A 676 26.62 -6.31 -4.07
C ALA A 676 26.62 -6.84 -2.63
N VAL A 677 25.44 -6.85 -2.03
CA VAL A 677 25.14 -7.46 -0.74
C VAL A 677 23.92 -8.35 -0.90
N LEU A 678 23.98 -9.58 -0.41
CA LEU A 678 22.83 -10.48 -0.32
C LEU A 678 22.38 -10.54 1.13
N VAL A 679 21.14 -10.17 1.39
CA VAL A 679 20.49 -10.26 2.70
C VAL A 679 19.46 -11.38 2.66
N LEU A 680 19.45 -12.25 3.67
CA LEU A 680 18.50 -13.35 3.83
C LEU A 680 17.86 -13.25 5.21
N THR A 681 16.53 -13.13 5.25
CA THR A 681 15.77 -12.94 6.48
C THR A 681 14.54 -13.84 6.52
N GLY A 682 13.99 -14.11 7.69
CA GLY A 682 12.81 -14.96 7.86
C GLY A 682 13.10 -16.26 8.58
N ASP A 683 12.46 -17.36 8.16
CA ASP A 683 12.68 -18.71 8.74
C ASP A 683 13.90 -19.38 8.10
N ILE A 684 15.06 -18.88 8.49
CA ILE A 684 16.36 -19.34 7.98
C ILE A 684 17.45 -19.25 9.06
N THR A 685 18.32 -20.27 9.16
CA THR A 685 19.50 -20.16 10.02
C THR A 685 20.68 -19.55 9.26
N PRO A 686 21.68 -18.98 9.96
CA PRO A 686 22.90 -18.48 9.32
C PRO A 686 23.60 -19.51 8.44
N GLU A 687 23.70 -20.75 8.90
CA GLU A 687 24.37 -21.86 8.19
C GLU A 687 23.63 -22.16 6.87
N GLN A 688 22.29 -22.23 6.91
CA GLN A 688 21.47 -22.45 5.73
C GLN A 688 21.62 -21.29 4.73
N GLY A 689 21.54 -20.04 5.22
CA GLY A 689 21.66 -18.86 4.38
C GLY A 689 23.01 -18.75 3.68
N PHE A 690 24.11 -18.99 4.41
CA PHE A 690 25.43 -18.99 3.80
C PHE A 690 25.61 -20.13 2.79
N ALA A 691 25.04 -21.31 3.05
CA ALA A 691 25.11 -22.43 2.12
C ALA A 691 24.33 -22.17 0.83
N VAL A 692 23.13 -21.55 0.94
CA VAL A 692 22.33 -21.11 -0.21
C VAL A 692 23.09 -20.06 -1.04
N ALA A 693 23.65 -19.05 -0.37
CA ALA A 693 24.43 -17.99 -1.01
C ALA A 693 25.64 -18.53 -1.77
N GLU A 694 26.40 -19.48 -1.14
CA GLU A 694 27.57 -20.10 -1.78
C GLU A 694 27.17 -20.89 -3.02
N ARG A 695 26.10 -21.69 -2.96
CA ARG A 695 25.61 -22.46 -4.14
C ARG A 695 25.17 -21.58 -5.30
N ALA A 696 24.50 -20.46 -5.01
CA ALA A 696 23.87 -19.62 -6.04
C ALA A 696 24.81 -18.54 -6.61
N PHE A 697 25.74 -18.04 -5.80
CA PHE A 697 26.57 -16.89 -6.12
C PHE A 697 28.08 -17.12 -5.92
N GLY A 698 28.53 -18.24 -5.35
CA GLY A 698 29.94 -18.49 -5.06
C GLY A 698 30.82 -18.49 -6.31
N ASP A 699 30.29 -18.92 -7.44
CA ASP A 699 30.96 -18.91 -8.73
C ASP A 699 30.73 -17.62 -9.57
N TRP A 700 30.06 -16.62 -9.01
CA TRP A 700 29.84 -15.33 -9.71
C TRP A 700 31.20 -14.64 -9.95
N PRO A 701 31.61 -14.40 -11.20
CA PRO A 701 32.95 -13.90 -11.48
C PRO A 701 33.18 -12.50 -10.91
N ARG A 702 34.27 -12.32 -10.18
CA ARG A 702 34.74 -11.01 -9.73
C ARG A 702 35.62 -10.39 -10.79
N PRO A 703 35.31 -9.18 -11.33
CA PRO A 703 36.19 -8.46 -12.22
C PRO A 703 37.55 -8.11 -11.54
N ALA A 704 38.62 -8.11 -12.34
CA ALA A 704 39.95 -7.79 -11.82
C ALA A 704 40.11 -6.31 -11.38
N SER A 705 39.42 -5.38 -12.06
CA SER A 705 39.37 -3.97 -11.67
C SER A 705 38.35 -3.71 -10.58
N PRO A 706 38.60 -2.83 -9.61
CA PRO A 706 37.58 -2.42 -8.64
C PRO A 706 36.40 -1.74 -9.33
N PRO A 707 35.19 -1.69 -8.69
CA PRO A 707 34.10 -0.91 -9.21
C PRO A 707 34.48 0.57 -9.32
N PRO A 708 33.92 1.34 -10.29
CA PRO A 708 34.15 2.78 -10.33
C PRO A 708 33.71 3.43 -9.02
N PRO A 709 34.36 4.53 -8.58
CA PRO A 709 33.95 5.22 -7.37
C PRO A 709 32.59 5.91 -7.56
N ALA A 710 31.76 5.91 -6.53
CA ALA A 710 30.53 6.71 -6.53
C ALA A 710 30.87 8.21 -6.62
N PRO A 711 30.07 9.03 -7.31
CA PRO A 711 30.33 10.45 -7.45
C PRO A 711 30.12 11.18 -6.12
N THR A 712 30.97 12.19 -5.87
CA THR A 712 30.67 13.19 -4.84
C THR A 712 29.70 14.21 -5.42
N VAL A 713 28.53 14.34 -4.82
CA VAL A 713 27.49 15.25 -5.29
C VAL A 713 27.47 16.49 -4.40
N THR A 714 27.66 17.67 -5.01
CA THR A 714 27.43 18.95 -4.37
C THR A 714 26.17 19.57 -4.95
N PRO A 715 25.09 19.74 -4.15
CA PRO A 715 23.86 20.32 -4.65
C PRO A 715 24.04 21.72 -5.21
N GLY A 716 23.27 22.07 -6.23
CA GLY A 716 23.25 23.41 -6.80
C GLY A 716 22.72 24.48 -5.83
N PRO A 717 23.12 25.74 -5.99
CA PRO A 717 22.94 26.77 -4.95
C PRO A 717 21.66 27.59 -5.03
N THR A 718 20.77 27.43 -6.02
CA THR A 718 19.72 28.42 -6.25
C THR A 718 18.33 27.86 -5.99
N ALA A 719 17.67 28.43 -4.97
CA ALA A 719 16.26 28.19 -4.72
C ALA A 719 15.40 28.75 -5.87
N ARG A 720 14.50 27.94 -6.41
CA ARG A 720 13.56 28.27 -7.49
C ARG A 720 12.13 28.26 -6.97
N THR A 721 11.27 29.09 -7.55
CA THR A 721 9.81 29.00 -7.35
C THR A 721 9.15 28.65 -8.67
N LEU A 722 8.58 27.46 -8.75
CA LEU A 722 8.04 26.87 -9.96
C LEU A 722 6.54 26.64 -9.81
N ALA A 723 5.76 27.05 -10.80
CA ALA A 723 4.39 26.59 -11.02
C ALA A 723 4.36 25.75 -12.29
N ILE A 724 4.05 24.48 -12.17
CA ILE A 724 3.82 23.59 -13.32
C ILE A 724 2.33 23.60 -13.60
N ASP A 725 1.95 24.21 -14.73
CA ASP A 725 0.56 24.40 -15.13
C ASP A 725 0.00 23.12 -15.76
N LEU A 726 -0.94 22.49 -15.03
CA LEU A 726 -1.69 21.31 -15.46
C LEU A 726 -3.18 21.66 -15.46
N PRO A 727 -3.69 22.24 -16.55
CA PRO A 727 -5.05 22.75 -16.63
C PRO A 727 -6.12 21.66 -16.40
N GLY A 728 -7.20 22.03 -15.73
CA GLY A 728 -8.35 21.16 -15.52
C GLY A 728 -8.19 20.13 -14.40
N THR A 729 -7.07 20.12 -13.67
CA THR A 729 -6.93 19.29 -12.47
C THR A 729 -7.71 19.90 -11.31
N GLY A 730 -8.40 19.06 -10.55
CA GLY A 730 -9.19 19.51 -9.40
C GLY A 730 -8.36 19.94 -8.19
N GLN A 731 -7.07 19.60 -8.18
CA GLN A 731 -6.17 19.80 -7.05
C GLN A 731 -4.79 20.28 -7.46
N ALA A 732 -4.08 20.91 -6.51
CA ALA A 732 -2.67 21.25 -6.62
C ALA A 732 -1.82 20.45 -5.63
N SER A 733 -0.62 20.05 -6.05
CA SER A 733 0.43 19.51 -5.19
C SER A 733 1.41 20.63 -4.85
N VAL A 734 1.55 20.96 -3.56
CA VAL A 734 2.45 21.99 -3.03
C VAL A 734 3.66 21.31 -2.41
N ASN A 735 4.86 21.65 -2.87
CA ASN A 735 6.10 21.04 -2.39
C ASN A 735 7.14 22.12 -2.07
N VAL A 736 7.79 21.98 -0.91
CA VAL A 736 8.97 22.71 -0.50
C VAL A 736 10.12 21.73 -0.43
N VAL A 737 11.15 21.93 -1.25
CA VAL A 737 12.27 20.99 -1.42
C VAL A 737 13.61 21.68 -1.29
N LYS A 738 14.59 21.01 -0.71
CA LYS A 738 15.95 21.51 -0.58
C LYS A 738 16.96 20.37 -0.40
N PRO A 739 18.25 20.63 -0.62
CA PRO A 739 19.30 19.68 -0.23
C PRO A 739 19.27 19.39 1.27
N ALA A 740 19.67 18.17 1.64
CA ALA A 740 19.74 17.69 3.00
C ALA A 740 21.09 16.99 3.28
N ILE A 741 21.19 16.40 4.47
CA ILE A 741 22.40 15.77 4.99
C ILE A 741 22.68 14.40 4.33
N ALA A 742 23.94 13.96 4.39
CA ALA A 742 24.33 12.62 4.05
C ALA A 742 23.95 11.59 5.14
N ARG A 743 23.93 10.29 4.81
CA ARG A 743 23.64 9.21 5.76
C ARG A 743 24.70 9.11 6.87
N ALA A 744 25.95 9.42 6.54
CA ALA A 744 27.07 9.41 7.50
C ALA A 744 27.19 10.71 8.32
N ASP A 745 26.30 11.69 8.12
CA ASP A 745 26.32 12.94 8.87
C ASP A 745 26.08 12.67 10.37
N PRO A 746 26.90 13.25 11.30
CA PRO A 746 26.70 13.09 12.74
C PRO A 746 25.30 13.48 13.22
N ASP A 747 24.66 14.42 12.53
CA ASP A 747 23.31 14.90 12.84
C ASP A 747 22.19 14.05 12.19
N TYR A 748 22.50 12.87 11.63
CA TYR A 748 21.50 12.03 10.96
C TYR A 748 20.28 11.76 11.85
N TYR A 749 20.49 11.34 13.10
CA TYR A 749 19.38 11.08 14.04
C TYR A 749 18.66 12.34 14.48
N VAL A 750 19.38 13.44 14.61
CA VAL A 750 18.78 14.77 14.86
C VAL A 750 17.87 15.15 13.69
N GLY A 751 18.33 14.93 12.46
CA GLY A 751 17.55 15.16 11.24
C GLY A 751 16.29 14.30 11.18
N LEU A 752 16.37 13.00 11.52
CA LEU A 752 15.21 12.10 11.58
C LEU A 752 14.18 12.59 12.59
N VAL A 753 14.60 12.93 13.81
CA VAL A 753 13.70 13.44 14.87
C VAL A 753 13.11 14.78 14.46
N THR A 754 13.90 15.68 13.87
CA THR A 754 13.41 16.99 13.35
C THR A 754 12.32 16.79 12.29
N ASN A 755 12.54 15.85 11.34
CA ASN A 755 11.56 15.53 10.33
C ASN A 755 10.29 14.90 10.95
N SER A 756 10.43 14.03 11.95
CA SER A 756 9.30 13.44 12.67
C SER A 756 8.45 14.52 13.37
N VAL A 757 9.07 15.53 13.99
CA VAL A 757 8.36 16.67 14.60
C VAL A 757 7.62 17.48 13.54
N LEU A 758 8.28 17.77 12.41
CA LEU A 758 7.70 18.64 11.38
C LEU A 758 6.55 17.98 10.63
N GLY A 759 6.75 16.76 10.08
CA GLY A 759 5.76 16.14 9.21
C GLY A 759 5.85 14.62 9.11
N GLY A 760 6.44 13.95 10.12
CA GLY A 760 6.65 12.49 10.11
C GLY A 760 5.52 11.67 10.70
N GLY A 761 4.26 12.12 10.67
CA GLY A 761 3.13 11.35 11.16
C GLY A 761 1.83 12.16 11.24
N TYR A 762 0.75 11.51 11.69
CA TYR A 762 -0.57 12.14 11.76
C TYR A 762 -0.61 13.35 12.71
N SER A 763 -0.03 13.24 13.90
CA SER A 763 0.03 14.30 14.90
C SER A 763 1.23 15.24 14.74
N ALA A 764 2.00 15.16 13.65
CA ALA A 764 3.08 16.07 13.33
C ALA A 764 2.58 17.48 12.96
N ARG A 765 3.43 18.51 13.10
CA ARG A 765 3.06 19.94 12.96
C ARG A 765 2.37 20.27 11.65
N LEU A 766 2.88 19.79 10.51
CA LEU A 766 2.29 20.06 9.19
C LEU A 766 0.86 19.53 9.09
N ASN A 767 0.64 18.29 9.50
CA ASN A 767 -0.68 17.68 9.45
C ASN A 767 -1.64 18.33 10.45
N GLN A 768 -1.16 18.68 11.64
CA GLN A 768 -1.94 19.43 12.63
C GLN A 768 -2.45 20.77 12.09
N GLU A 769 -1.58 21.54 11.42
CA GLU A 769 -1.93 22.88 10.95
C GLU A 769 -2.77 22.86 9.66
N ILE A 770 -2.48 21.95 8.73
CA ILE A 770 -3.07 21.96 7.38
C ILE A 770 -4.33 21.10 7.33
N ARG A 771 -4.27 19.85 7.86
CA ARG A 771 -5.41 18.91 7.85
C ARG A 771 -6.33 19.13 9.04
N ILE A 772 -5.80 18.99 10.27
CA ILE A 772 -6.64 18.86 11.46
C ILE A 772 -7.31 20.17 11.83
N LYS A 773 -6.57 21.27 11.86
CA LYS A 773 -7.11 22.58 12.25
C LYS A 773 -7.88 23.29 11.13
N ARG A 774 -7.53 23.06 9.85
CA ARG A 774 -8.06 23.87 8.74
C ARG A 774 -8.77 23.06 7.66
N GLY A 775 -8.64 21.73 7.61
CA GLY A 775 -9.27 20.91 6.58
C GLY A 775 -8.83 21.24 5.15
N LEU A 776 -7.62 21.78 4.97
CA LEU A 776 -7.13 22.22 3.65
C LEU A 776 -6.57 21.08 2.80
N SER A 777 -6.29 19.93 3.40
CA SER A 777 -5.69 18.77 2.75
C SER A 777 -6.15 17.49 3.44
N TYR A 778 -6.16 16.38 2.71
CA TYR A 778 -6.31 15.06 3.30
C TYR A 778 -5.08 14.64 4.13
N GLY A 779 -3.89 15.19 3.81
CA GLY A 779 -2.67 14.96 4.57
C GLY A 779 -1.55 15.93 4.16
N ALA A 780 -0.69 16.24 5.14
CA ALA A 780 0.53 17.01 4.93
C ALA A 780 1.68 16.31 5.64
N SER A 781 2.82 16.15 4.97
CA SER A 781 3.96 15.39 5.48
C SER A 781 5.29 16.03 5.11
N SER A 782 6.35 15.58 5.78
CA SER A 782 7.72 15.84 5.35
C SER A 782 8.56 14.56 5.37
N ARG A 783 9.59 14.55 4.53
CA ARG A 783 10.55 13.46 4.42
C ARG A 783 11.96 14.01 4.34
N LEU A 784 12.86 13.40 5.08
CA LEU A 784 14.29 13.57 4.99
C LEU A 784 14.89 12.30 4.38
N SER A 785 15.39 12.37 3.16
CA SER A 785 16.15 11.31 2.52
C SER A 785 17.63 11.63 2.66
N ALA A 786 18.40 10.71 3.23
CA ALA A 786 19.83 10.85 3.40
C ALA A 786 20.54 9.80 2.55
N ASN A 787 21.30 10.26 1.55
CA ASN A 787 22.05 9.38 0.64
C ASN A 787 23.54 9.35 1.06
N ARG A 788 24.39 8.72 0.29
CA ARG A 788 25.83 8.54 0.63
C ARG A 788 26.57 9.84 0.87
N THR A 789 26.40 10.85 0.00
CA THR A 789 27.15 12.11 0.03
C THR A 789 26.28 13.33 0.32
N THR A 790 24.99 13.27 0.04
CA THR A 790 24.02 14.34 0.27
C THR A 790 22.63 13.76 0.29
N GLY A 791 21.63 14.54 0.69
CA GLY A 791 20.24 14.10 0.75
C GLY A 791 19.27 15.14 0.20
N ALA A 792 17.98 14.84 0.30
CA ALA A 792 16.90 15.76 -0.03
C ALA A 792 15.89 15.84 1.14
N PHE A 793 15.47 17.05 1.44
CA PHE A 793 14.32 17.33 2.27
C PHE A 793 13.14 17.73 1.38
N ARG A 794 11.97 17.18 1.68
CA ARG A 794 10.71 17.52 1.01
C ARG A 794 9.61 17.67 2.05
N ALA A 795 8.89 18.79 2.04
CA ALA A 795 7.60 18.95 2.71
C ALA A 795 6.52 19.09 1.64
N ALA A 796 5.40 18.36 1.78
CA ALA A 796 4.40 18.28 0.73
C ALA A 796 2.98 18.21 1.30
N ALA A 797 2.03 18.80 0.56
CA ALA A 797 0.60 18.61 0.76
C ALA A 797 -0.13 18.71 -0.59
N GLN A 798 -1.23 17.98 -0.71
CA GLN A 798 -2.15 18.09 -1.85
C GLN A 798 -3.41 18.80 -1.39
N THR A 799 -3.86 19.82 -2.13
CA THR A 799 -4.94 20.71 -1.72
C THR A 799 -5.74 21.21 -2.94
N LYS A 800 -6.84 21.93 -2.71
CA LYS A 800 -7.53 22.65 -3.79
C LYS A 800 -6.61 23.68 -4.42
N ASN A 801 -6.74 23.89 -5.73
CA ASN A 801 -5.87 24.83 -6.46
C ASN A 801 -5.82 26.21 -5.82
N GLU A 802 -6.95 26.79 -5.45
CA GLU A 802 -7.06 28.11 -4.84
C GLU A 802 -6.43 28.18 -3.44
N SER A 803 -6.29 27.06 -2.74
CA SER A 803 -5.70 26.99 -1.40
C SER A 803 -4.18 26.79 -1.42
N ALA A 804 -3.57 26.51 -2.57
CA ALA A 804 -2.14 26.20 -2.68
C ALA A 804 -1.22 27.30 -2.10
N PRO A 805 -1.45 28.61 -2.32
CA PRO A 805 -0.63 29.66 -1.70
C PRO A 805 -0.72 29.66 -0.17
N GLN A 806 -1.89 29.42 0.40
CA GLN A 806 -2.08 29.35 1.86
C GLN A 806 -1.36 28.13 2.45
N VAL A 807 -1.45 26.98 1.80
CA VAL A 807 -0.76 25.74 2.24
C VAL A 807 0.74 25.94 2.20
N LEU A 808 1.28 26.55 1.14
CA LEU A 808 2.71 26.88 1.05
C LEU A 808 3.18 27.76 2.23
N GLU A 809 2.40 28.79 2.55
CA GLU A 809 2.72 29.69 3.67
C GLU A 809 2.71 28.94 5.01
N LEU A 810 1.74 28.06 5.23
CA LEU A 810 1.67 27.24 6.44
C LEU A 810 2.87 26.29 6.57
N ILE A 811 3.32 25.65 5.47
CA ILE A 811 4.53 24.83 5.46
C ILE A 811 5.74 25.71 5.89
N ALA A 812 5.92 26.87 5.27
CA ALA A 812 7.01 27.76 5.59
C ALA A 812 6.97 28.24 7.05
N GLN A 813 5.78 28.57 7.58
CA GLN A 813 5.60 28.97 8.97
C GLN A 813 5.98 27.84 9.95
N GLN A 814 5.63 26.57 9.68
CA GLN A 814 6.00 25.47 10.56
C GLN A 814 7.51 25.19 10.52
N MET A 815 8.15 25.28 9.36
CA MET A 815 9.61 25.18 9.24
C MET A 815 10.30 26.29 10.04
N THR A 816 9.88 27.55 9.87
CA THR A 816 10.42 28.71 10.60
C THR A 816 10.18 28.60 12.12
N GLY A 817 8.96 28.19 12.50
CA GLY A 817 8.60 28.01 13.91
C GLY A 817 9.49 27.00 14.63
N LEU A 818 9.84 25.89 13.96
CA LEU A 818 10.74 24.87 14.51
C LEU A 818 12.20 25.40 14.62
N ALA A 819 12.62 26.25 13.70
CA ALA A 819 13.92 26.90 13.75
C ALA A 819 14.01 27.95 14.88
N MET A 820 12.89 28.60 15.25
CA MET A 820 12.87 29.66 16.24
C MET A 820 12.76 29.17 17.70
N SER A 821 12.15 27.99 17.90
CA SER A 821 11.93 27.44 19.25
C SER A 821 11.99 25.92 19.26
N PRO A 822 12.57 25.30 20.31
CA PRO A 822 12.60 23.86 20.44
C PRO A 822 11.17 23.31 20.57
N PRO A 823 10.94 22.03 20.15
CA PRO A 823 9.67 21.35 20.41
C PRO A 823 9.43 21.21 21.92
N ALA A 824 8.19 21.25 22.35
CA ALA A 824 7.83 20.95 23.74
C ALA A 824 8.29 19.52 24.12
N ALA A 825 8.65 19.31 25.40
CA ALA A 825 9.16 17.99 25.82
C ALA A 825 8.21 16.83 25.53
N ALA A 826 6.89 17.05 25.70
CA ALA A 826 5.89 16.02 25.37
C ALA A 826 5.78 15.75 23.87
N GLU A 827 5.86 16.80 23.04
CA GLU A 827 5.90 16.66 21.57
C GLU A 827 7.14 15.88 21.11
N LEU A 828 8.30 16.25 21.64
CA LEU A 828 9.56 15.57 21.32
C LEU A 828 9.51 14.08 21.71
N ALA A 829 9.04 13.77 22.92
CA ALA A 829 8.90 12.39 23.38
C ALA A 829 7.99 11.56 22.47
N ALA A 830 6.82 12.10 22.13
CA ALA A 830 5.89 11.45 21.21
C ALA A 830 6.52 11.18 19.82
N ARG A 831 7.22 12.18 19.26
CA ARG A 831 7.85 12.01 17.94
C ARG A 831 9.00 11.02 17.92
N LYS A 832 9.76 10.90 19.01
CA LYS A 832 10.74 9.83 19.20
C LYS A 832 10.08 8.45 19.28
N SER A 833 9.01 8.32 20.06
CA SER A 833 8.25 7.06 20.16
C SER A 833 7.73 6.61 18.80
N VAL A 834 7.26 7.54 17.95
CA VAL A 834 6.84 7.23 16.56
C VAL A 834 7.97 6.57 15.76
N LEU A 835 9.17 7.13 15.82
CA LEU A 835 10.33 6.58 15.12
C LEU A 835 10.73 5.20 15.66
N VAL A 836 10.81 5.05 16.99
CA VAL A 836 11.19 3.79 17.63
C VAL A 836 10.16 2.71 17.36
N GLY A 837 8.86 3.05 17.46
CA GLY A 837 7.80 2.09 17.20
C GLY A 837 7.68 1.71 15.71
N GLY A 838 7.87 2.67 14.79
CA GLY A 838 7.97 2.40 13.35
C GLY A 838 9.07 1.41 13.04
N TYR A 839 10.27 1.69 13.54
CA TYR A 839 11.43 0.83 13.39
C TYR A 839 11.19 -0.59 13.94
N GLY A 840 10.56 -0.71 15.11
CA GLY A 840 10.23 -2.00 15.69
C GLY A 840 9.24 -2.83 14.85
N ARG A 841 8.30 -2.16 14.16
CA ARG A 841 7.36 -2.85 13.25
C ARG A 841 8.03 -3.29 11.94
N GLU A 842 8.95 -2.50 11.41
CA GLU A 842 9.77 -2.90 10.24
C GLU A 842 10.61 -4.15 10.56
N LEU A 843 11.23 -4.18 11.72
CA LEU A 843 11.99 -5.34 12.17
C LEU A 843 11.15 -6.62 12.41
N ALA A 844 9.83 -6.49 12.53
CA ALA A 844 8.95 -7.62 12.80
C ALA A 844 8.59 -8.44 11.54
N THR A 845 8.90 -7.92 10.33
CA THR A 845 8.65 -8.63 9.07
C THR A 845 9.97 -9.04 8.41
N SER A 846 9.93 -10.15 7.65
CA SER A 846 11.13 -10.61 6.91
C SER A 846 11.58 -9.56 5.89
N GLY A 847 10.66 -8.96 5.14
CA GLY A 847 10.97 -7.91 4.19
C GLY A 847 11.56 -6.66 4.83
N GLY A 848 10.90 -6.10 5.86
CA GLY A 848 11.38 -4.89 6.52
C GLY A 848 12.75 -5.06 7.20
N LEU A 849 13.01 -6.24 7.77
CA LEU A 849 14.34 -6.54 8.30
C LEU A 849 15.39 -6.63 7.18
N ALA A 850 15.04 -7.20 6.01
CA ALA A 850 15.94 -7.26 4.86
C ALA A 850 16.26 -5.84 4.35
N ASP A 851 15.27 -4.97 4.26
CA ASP A 851 15.42 -3.56 3.84
C ASP A 851 16.37 -2.80 4.79
N ILE A 852 16.16 -2.92 6.11
CA ILE A 852 17.02 -2.27 7.11
C ILE A 852 18.46 -2.75 7.00
N LEU A 853 18.70 -4.06 6.91
CA LEU A 853 20.03 -4.62 6.81
C LEU A 853 20.71 -4.28 5.49
N GLY A 854 19.95 -4.26 4.41
CA GLY A 854 20.38 -3.83 3.08
C GLY A 854 20.83 -2.36 3.09
N ASP A 855 20.02 -1.46 3.65
CA ASP A 855 20.36 -0.04 3.79
C ASP A 855 21.64 0.17 4.64
N LEU A 856 21.75 -0.49 5.78
CA LEU A 856 22.99 -0.41 6.58
C LEU A 856 24.20 -0.86 5.76
N ALA A 857 24.06 -1.91 4.97
CA ALA A 857 25.15 -2.43 4.14
C ALA A 857 25.49 -1.53 2.95
N VAL A 858 24.48 -0.91 2.31
CA VAL A 858 24.67 0.05 1.19
C VAL A 858 25.45 1.27 1.65
N TYR A 859 25.08 1.81 2.81
CA TYR A 859 25.72 3.01 3.38
C TYR A 859 26.93 2.72 4.26
N GLU A 860 27.38 1.47 4.32
CA GLU A 860 28.55 1.02 5.10
C GLU A 860 28.44 1.32 6.61
N VAL A 861 27.21 1.32 7.11
CA VAL A 861 26.90 1.47 8.53
C VAL A 861 27.06 0.09 9.20
N PRO A 862 27.71 -0.01 10.37
CA PRO A 862 27.84 -1.28 11.10
C PRO A 862 26.48 -1.91 11.42
N LEU A 863 26.36 -3.24 11.30
CA LEU A 863 25.11 -3.97 11.54
C LEU A 863 24.61 -3.89 12.99
N ASP A 864 25.48 -3.61 13.95
CA ASP A 864 25.12 -3.41 15.35
C ASP A 864 24.30 -2.12 15.57
N GLU A 865 24.19 -1.26 14.55
CA GLU A 865 23.29 -0.10 14.53
C GLU A 865 21.83 -0.50 14.72
N ILE A 866 21.46 -1.71 14.32
CA ILE A 866 20.11 -2.26 14.56
C ILE A 866 19.73 -2.23 16.05
N GLY A 867 20.70 -2.47 16.92
CA GLY A 867 20.52 -2.39 18.37
C GLY A 867 20.71 -1.00 18.98
N ARG A 868 21.33 -0.07 18.25
CA ARG A 868 21.63 1.28 18.75
C ARG A 868 20.62 2.33 18.29
N TYR A 869 19.77 2.02 17.31
CA TYR A 869 18.84 2.97 16.72
C TYR A 869 17.98 3.66 17.79
N THR A 870 17.36 2.87 18.66
CA THR A 870 16.50 3.38 19.74
C THR A 870 17.24 4.35 20.65
N ASP A 871 18.42 3.97 21.13
CA ASP A 871 19.22 4.80 22.04
C ASP A 871 19.63 6.12 21.37
N ARG A 872 20.00 6.07 20.07
CA ARG A 872 20.37 7.28 19.31
C ARG A 872 19.21 8.22 19.10
N VAL A 873 18.01 7.69 18.78
CA VAL A 873 16.80 8.49 18.68
C VAL A 873 16.43 9.10 20.03
N GLU A 874 16.47 8.31 21.10
CA GLU A 874 16.14 8.77 22.45
C GLU A 874 17.14 9.82 23.00
N ALA A 875 18.39 9.81 22.59
CA ALA A 875 19.40 10.77 22.99
C ALA A 875 19.21 12.17 22.40
N VAL A 876 18.42 12.35 21.34
CA VAL A 876 18.23 13.65 20.68
C VAL A 876 17.50 14.61 21.60
N THR A 877 18.00 15.84 21.73
CA THR A 877 17.39 16.90 22.55
C THR A 877 16.59 17.91 21.74
N GLY A 878 15.69 18.65 22.40
CA GLY A 878 14.92 19.72 21.74
C GLY A 878 15.80 20.84 21.17
N ASP A 879 16.87 21.19 21.86
CA ASP A 879 17.83 22.24 21.41
C ASP A 879 18.57 21.79 20.15
N GLN A 880 18.92 20.47 20.04
CA GLN A 880 19.50 19.91 18.82
C GLN A 880 18.52 19.98 17.66
N VAL A 881 17.25 19.64 17.88
CA VAL A 881 16.19 19.74 16.87
C VAL A 881 16.04 21.18 16.37
N GLN A 882 15.99 22.15 17.27
CA GLN A 882 15.92 23.58 16.92
C GLN A 882 17.15 24.01 16.11
N ALA A 883 18.35 23.70 16.60
CA ALA A 883 19.60 24.08 15.93
C ALA A 883 19.71 23.46 14.52
N PHE A 884 19.31 22.20 14.37
CA PHE A 884 19.24 21.55 13.07
C PHE A 884 18.22 22.22 12.15
N ALA A 885 17.02 22.50 12.65
CA ALA A 885 15.98 23.18 11.87
C ALA A 885 16.43 24.58 11.40
N ALA A 886 17.06 25.36 12.28
CA ALA A 886 17.59 26.67 11.93
C ALA A 886 18.66 26.62 10.82
N ARG A 887 19.52 25.60 10.83
CA ARG A 887 20.56 25.41 9.81
C ARG A 887 20.02 24.78 8.53
N ALA A 888 19.19 23.74 8.66
CA ALA A 888 18.85 22.85 7.56
C ALA A 888 17.47 23.12 6.93
N LEU A 889 16.52 23.75 7.65
CA LEU A 889 15.13 23.89 7.21
C LEU A 889 14.70 25.33 6.91
N ASP A 890 15.64 26.26 6.62
CA ASP A 890 15.29 27.62 6.22
C ASP A 890 14.43 27.61 4.93
N PRO A 891 13.15 28.03 4.98
CA PRO A 891 12.27 28.05 3.82
C PRO A 891 12.66 29.11 2.79
N GLY A 892 13.45 30.13 3.17
CA GLY A 892 13.98 31.16 2.27
C GLY A 892 15.02 30.60 1.29
N GLN A 893 15.66 29.49 1.64
CA GLN A 893 16.64 28.78 0.79
C GLN A 893 16.08 27.52 0.12
N ALA A 894 14.78 27.26 0.26
CA ALA A 894 14.12 26.11 -0.31
C ALA A 894 13.53 26.45 -1.70
N SER A 895 13.61 25.49 -2.62
CA SER A 895 12.84 25.56 -3.84
C SER A 895 11.37 25.22 -3.55
N VAL A 896 10.47 25.87 -4.28
CA VAL A 896 9.03 25.66 -4.22
C VAL A 896 8.56 25.10 -5.56
N VAL A 897 7.82 24.02 -5.54
CA VAL A 897 7.17 23.42 -6.72
C VAL A 897 5.70 23.26 -6.46
N VAL A 898 4.87 23.97 -7.20
CA VAL A 898 3.41 23.84 -7.15
C VAL A 898 2.93 23.31 -8.51
N VAL A 899 2.27 22.17 -8.52
CA VAL A 899 1.71 21.55 -9.72
C VAL A 899 0.19 21.53 -9.64
N GLY A 900 -0.50 22.05 -10.64
CA GLY A 900 -1.96 22.10 -10.67
C GLY A 900 -2.48 23.10 -11.71
N ASP A 901 -3.76 23.49 -11.65
CA ASP A 901 -4.32 24.53 -12.52
C ASP A 901 -3.78 25.91 -12.10
N ALA A 902 -2.72 26.34 -12.75
CA ALA A 902 -2.01 27.57 -12.39
C ALA A 902 -2.88 28.82 -12.48
N LYS A 903 -3.97 28.84 -13.23
CA LYS A 903 -4.89 29.98 -13.30
C LYS A 903 -5.48 30.32 -11.93
N ALA A 904 -5.68 29.30 -11.09
CA ALA A 904 -6.29 29.47 -9.77
C ALA A 904 -5.31 30.00 -8.71
N PHE A 905 -4.01 29.71 -8.82
CA PHE A 905 -3.05 30.04 -7.76
C PHE A 905 -1.85 30.92 -8.19
N ALA A 906 -1.44 30.91 -9.46
CA ALA A 906 -0.23 31.61 -9.89
C ALA A 906 -0.28 33.13 -9.68
N PRO A 907 -1.40 33.85 -9.83
CA PRO A 907 -1.45 35.28 -9.52
C PRO A 907 -1.10 35.61 -8.07
N ALA A 908 -1.69 34.89 -7.13
CA ALA A 908 -1.43 35.07 -5.69
C ALA A 908 0.00 34.63 -5.33
N LEU A 909 0.46 33.54 -5.91
CA LEU A 909 1.82 33.03 -5.69
C LEU A 909 2.88 34.01 -6.24
N LYS A 910 2.65 34.61 -7.40
CA LYS A 910 3.54 35.60 -8.00
C LYS A 910 3.61 36.90 -7.19
N ALA A 911 2.48 37.31 -6.60
CA ALA A 911 2.47 38.49 -5.72
C ALA A 911 3.36 38.26 -4.47
N ALA A 912 3.34 37.07 -3.90
CA ALA A 912 4.17 36.71 -2.74
C ALA A 912 5.63 36.36 -3.12
N ARG A 913 5.84 35.85 -4.35
CA ARG A 913 7.13 35.39 -4.86
C ARG A 913 7.32 35.90 -6.29
N PRO A 914 7.87 37.11 -6.49
CA PRO A 914 7.97 37.76 -7.82
C PRO A 914 8.76 36.97 -8.87
N ASN A 915 9.70 36.13 -8.42
CA ASN A 915 10.52 35.27 -9.27
C ASN A 915 9.83 33.95 -9.67
N LEU A 916 8.51 33.87 -9.58
CA LEU A 916 7.74 32.71 -10.00
C LEU A 916 7.95 32.42 -11.50
N GLU A 917 8.40 31.22 -11.78
CA GLU A 917 8.48 30.64 -13.12
C GLU A 917 7.23 29.78 -13.38
N VAL A 918 6.49 30.04 -14.43
CA VAL A 918 5.34 29.20 -14.82
C VAL A 918 5.78 28.33 -16.04
N ILE A 919 5.61 27.03 -15.91
CA ILE A 919 5.95 26.03 -16.93
C ILE A 919 4.68 25.23 -17.27
N PRO A 920 4.15 25.31 -18.49
CA PRO A 920 3.10 24.39 -18.90
C PRO A 920 3.58 22.92 -18.79
N ALA A 921 2.77 22.02 -18.27
CA ALA A 921 3.16 20.60 -18.12
C ALA A 921 3.61 19.98 -19.45
N ALA A 922 3.02 20.39 -20.58
CA ALA A 922 3.42 19.96 -21.92
C ALA A 922 4.83 20.45 -22.35
N ALA A 923 5.31 21.54 -21.75
CA ALA A 923 6.64 22.11 -22.01
C ALA A 923 7.68 21.67 -20.95
N LEU A 924 7.30 20.84 -19.99
CA LEU A 924 8.20 20.34 -18.95
C LEU A 924 9.22 19.38 -19.55
N ASP A 925 10.50 19.60 -19.23
CA ASP A 925 11.63 18.74 -19.60
C ASP A 925 12.48 18.49 -18.35
N LEU A 926 12.34 17.33 -17.76
CA LEU A 926 13.04 16.94 -16.53
C LEU A 926 14.52 16.55 -16.77
N ASP A 927 14.95 16.43 -18.03
CA ASP A 927 16.34 16.18 -18.41
C ASP A 927 17.10 17.50 -18.63
N SER A 928 16.37 18.64 -18.64
CA SER A 928 16.95 19.98 -18.82
C SER A 928 17.15 20.69 -17.48
N PRO A 929 18.32 21.32 -17.21
CA PRO A 929 18.52 22.14 -16.02
C PRO A 929 17.51 23.29 -15.89
N THR A 930 16.95 23.77 -16.99
CA THR A 930 15.92 24.80 -17.01
C THR A 930 14.51 24.24 -16.76
N LEU A 931 14.34 22.93 -16.82
CA LEU A 931 13.07 22.22 -16.79
C LEU A 931 12.12 22.58 -17.95
N ARG A 932 12.68 23.13 -19.05
CA ARG A 932 11.92 23.55 -20.24
C ARG A 932 12.45 22.88 -21.49
N LYS A 933 11.53 22.48 -22.37
CA LYS A 933 11.85 22.06 -23.72
C LYS A 933 12.46 23.22 -24.51
N PRO A 934 13.45 22.98 -25.40
CA PRO A 934 14.03 24.01 -26.23
C PRO A 934 12.96 24.73 -27.06
N GLY A 935 12.93 26.06 -26.97
CA GLY A 935 12.03 26.90 -27.78
C GLY A 935 10.68 27.24 -27.12
N ASN A 936 10.48 26.85 -25.89
CA ASN A 936 9.27 27.19 -25.08
C ASN A 936 9.62 28.10 -23.90
#